data_6708baf281037fba08e2236596b63263
#
_entry.id   6708baf281037fba08e2236596b63263
#
_cell.length_a   1.000
_cell.length_b   1.000
_cell.length_c   1.000
_cell.angle_alpha   90.00
_cell.angle_beta   90.00
_cell.angle_gamma   90.00
#
_symmetry.space_group_name_H-M   'P 1'
#
loop_
_entity.id
_entity.type
_entity.pdbx_description
1 polymer ?
#
loop_
_entity_poly.entity_id
_entity_poly.type
_entity_poly.pdbx_seq_one_letter_code
_entity_poly.pdbx_strand_id
1 'polypeptide(L)'
;MKILARNILLLALFISQLILSQTNNSNSDNKVKNLAIFWDTSLSMNDKNLSLELSFLDYYIKDKSDLTVQLIKFNTKVNAEQTFQIKKADWTLLKQKLTQTTYDGATSFNVLSDINYQLNDAYLVFTDGYQNQQILADSIKKPLVVVSSLEKTFFGTLQGKSNENQSHFIDLNAQSLTEALASIGIDVQATVGLKVKEIKNGNNKNFTKVSGTVYSSEGVLEGVNVVLMRTEKGVVTDKDGKFSMEAKIGDELKFSYLGFKTYNEIILEPEIKINLLTTETRLNTVVIEGKKTEELKEDSQGLASDKDKKRGYAQQTLTSDNFNAVETNIAQTVQGRVSGATLGQTDDLSQMIIRGGGTILMNQYPLIVLDGVPLARGDSGAGGSGKVDLSFIDPSNVAKVIVLKGLAATNRYGSEGGRGVIEITTKTATYNKKDYIPVDKALLHNNVYSEKLDSKQQAPIYLTDLNQSKSAEEAYQKYLILRESFGDSINFYFDVSDYFKQWNNPILSEQILSNVLELKFNNPAGLLALSFKYDANNDLDNQIFVNKRLLRLQPKNAQSYIDMAKNYVDQKFLTKAFYLYKRMVENSIENMNFSGAQVSLTTEFKSLLQNHQGLLPTENINPEFYKKEAINARLYFEWTSPDLAFEIQFVNPQNRFFSWTHSVDNDAKRIKDEKEQGFTSEEFLLIDAEKGEWLINLTNFGSSSIKDQVLKMVIYKNYGTPQQTKEVKVVNLEQYYQKTTLAKVKI
;
A
#
# COMPACT_ATOMS: atom_id res chain seq x y z
N MET A 1 -26.63 -74.55 1.24
CA MET A 1 -26.12 -74.44 2.63
C MET A 1 -24.58 -74.33 2.72
N LYS A 2 -23.78 -75.10 1.98
CA LYS A 2 -22.29 -75.02 2.09
C LYS A 2 -21.66 -73.67 1.57
N ILE A 3 -22.27 -73.01 0.62
CA ILE A 3 -21.74 -71.70 0.06
C ILE A 3 -22.05 -70.57 1.03
N LEU A 4 -23.19 -70.57 1.71
CA LEU A 4 -23.57 -69.55 2.69
C LEU A 4 -22.68 -69.56 3.93
N ALA A 5 -22.33 -70.76 4.41
CA ALA A 5 -21.45 -70.96 5.56
C ALA A 5 -20.00 -70.51 5.25
N ARG A 6 -19.53 -70.71 4.01
CA ARG A 6 -18.20 -70.26 3.58
C ARG A 6 -18.06 -68.70 3.45
N ASN A 7 -19.16 -68.06 3.03
CA ASN A 7 -19.18 -66.62 2.98
C ASN A 7 -19.31 -65.95 4.34
N ILE A 8 -20.03 -66.59 5.29
CA ILE A 8 -20.11 -66.09 6.67
C ILE A 8 -18.77 -66.28 7.39
N LEU A 9 -18.06 -67.39 7.13
CA LEU A 9 -16.73 -67.64 7.69
C LEU A 9 -15.67 -66.64 7.12
N LEU A 10 -15.75 -66.29 5.82
CA LEU A 10 -14.89 -65.27 5.20
C LEU A 10 -15.19 -63.86 5.72
N LEU A 11 -16.48 -63.53 5.97
CA LEU A 11 -16.86 -62.24 6.53
C LEU A 11 -16.41 -62.14 8.02
N ALA A 12 -16.51 -63.23 8.80
CA ALA A 12 -16.01 -63.28 10.16
C ALA A 12 -14.47 -63.17 10.25
N LEU A 13 -13.75 -63.78 9.29
CA LEU A 13 -12.29 -63.62 9.15
C LEU A 13 -11.89 -62.19 8.72
N PHE A 14 -12.67 -61.54 7.86
CA PHE A 14 -12.45 -60.15 7.47
C PHE A 14 -12.73 -59.17 8.62
N ILE A 15 -13.79 -59.41 9.40
CA ILE A 15 -14.12 -58.62 10.60
C ILE A 15 -13.08 -58.85 11.71
N SER A 16 -12.58 -60.08 11.89
CA SER A 16 -11.48 -60.33 12.84
C SER A 16 -10.15 -59.71 12.43
N GLN A 17 -9.87 -59.63 11.13
CA GLN A 17 -8.69 -58.90 10.63
C GLN A 17 -8.85 -57.38 10.77
N LEU A 18 -10.06 -56.83 10.59
CA LEU A 18 -10.36 -55.43 10.87
C LEU A 18 -10.26 -55.10 12.36
N ILE A 19 -10.71 -55.96 13.23
CA ILE A 19 -10.59 -55.80 14.70
C ILE A 19 -9.11 -55.96 15.13
N LEU A 20 -8.36 -56.88 14.55
CA LEU A 20 -6.93 -57.05 14.83
C LEU A 20 -6.08 -55.88 14.22
N SER A 21 -6.53 -55.23 13.13
CA SER A 21 -5.88 -54.05 12.62
C SER A 21 -6.18 -52.80 13.45
N GLN A 22 -7.31 -52.77 14.20
CA GLN A 22 -7.59 -51.70 15.16
C GLN A 22 -6.93 -51.90 16.54
N THR A 23 -6.53 -53.15 16.88
CA THR A 23 -5.84 -53.43 18.16
C THR A 23 -4.31 -53.48 18.03
N ASN A 24 -3.75 -53.40 16.81
CA ASN A 24 -2.32 -53.26 16.58
C ASN A 24 -1.94 -51.77 16.27
N ASN A 25 -2.67 -50.79 16.81
CA ASN A 25 -2.02 -49.54 17.15
C ASN A 25 -1.14 -49.83 18.38
N SER A 26 -0.06 -50.53 18.13
CA SER A 26 1.11 -50.51 19.01
C SER A 26 1.36 -49.06 19.39
N ASN A 27 1.22 -48.75 20.64
CA ASN A 27 1.96 -47.68 21.29
C ASN A 27 3.45 -47.81 20.93
N SER A 28 3.84 -47.40 19.74
CA SER A 28 5.20 -46.93 19.54
C SER A 28 5.25 -45.67 20.38
N ASP A 29 6.01 -45.72 21.45
CA ASP A 29 6.44 -44.60 22.28
C ASP A 29 7.18 -43.57 21.40
N ASN A 30 6.51 -42.94 20.44
CA ASN A 30 6.97 -41.73 19.75
C ASN A 30 6.62 -40.56 20.67
N LYS A 31 7.17 -40.60 21.88
CA LYS A 31 7.08 -39.52 22.84
C LYS A 31 7.81 -38.33 22.28
N VAL A 32 7.10 -37.25 21.94
CA VAL A 32 7.72 -35.96 21.55
C VAL A 32 8.70 -35.57 22.63
N LYS A 33 9.98 -35.46 22.29
CA LYS A 33 11.07 -35.02 23.17
C LYS A 33 11.62 -33.67 22.79
N ASN A 34 11.62 -33.37 21.49
CA ASN A 34 12.13 -32.12 20.92
C ASN A 34 10.98 -31.40 20.23
N LEU A 35 10.61 -30.22 20.75
CA LEU A 35 9.54 -29.38 20.26
C LEU A 35 10.11 -28.08 19.72
N ALA A 36 9.77 -27.69 18.49
CA ALA A 36 9.99 -26.34 18.01
C ALA A 36 8.71 -25.51 18.14
N ILE A 37 8.82 -24.35 18.75
CA ILE A 37 7.75 -23.35 18.84
C ILE A 37 8.15 -22.14 18.00
N PHE A 38 7.45 -21.91 16.90
CA PHE A 38 7.53 -20.71 16.09
C PHE A 38 6.50 -19.71 16.62
N TRP A 39 6.99 -18.61 17.18
CA TRP A 39 6.19 -17.57 17.80
C TRP A 39 6.21 -16.31 16.96
N ASP A 40 5.11 -16.03 16.26
CA ASP A 40 4.97 -14.84 15.45
C ASP A 40 4.94 -13.60 16.35
N THR A 41 5.81 -12.65 16.04
CA THR A 41 5.98 -11.39 16.75
C THR A 41 5.63 -10.18 15.88
N SER A 42 4.86 -10.38 14.81
CA SER A 42 4.34 -9.31 13.97
C SER A 42 3.40 -8.40 14.76
N LEU A 43 3.15 -7.21 14.22
CA LEU A 43 2.33 -6.20 14.89
C LEU A 43 0.89 -6.69 15.12
N SER A 44 0.29 -7.41 14.16
CA SER A 44 -1.07 -7.97 14.30
C SER A 44 -1.23 -8.89 15.50
N MET A 45 -0.15 -9.61 15.87
CA MET A 45 -0.15 -10.53 17.00
C MET A 45 -0.20 -9.83 18.38
N ASN A 46 -0.12 -8.50 18.42
CA ASN A 46 -0.29 -7.75 19.66
C ASN A 46 -1.72 -7.86 20.23
N ASP A 47 -2.70 -8.09 19.37
CA ASP A 47 -4.12 -8.15 19.72
C ASP A 47 -4.63 -9.55 20.08
N LYS A 48 -3.72 -10.54 20.12
CA LYS A 48 -4.07 -11.92 20.43
C LYS A 48 -4.47 -12.15 21.88
N ASN A 49 -5.25 -13.18 22.13
CA ASN A 49 -5.52 -13.66 23.48
C ASN A 49 -4.33 -14.50 23.98
N LEU A 50 -3.30 -13.81 24.49
CA LEU A 50 -2.07 -14.44 24.97
C LEU A 50 -2.36 -15.47 26.07
N SER A 51 -3.30 -15.21 26.98
CA SER A 51 -3.65 -16.13 28.06
C SER A 51 -4.20 -17.45 27.54
N LEU A 52 -5.01 -17.39 26.45
CA LEU A 52 -5.58 -18.59 25.84
C LEU A 52 -4.50 -19.42 25.13
N GLU A 53 -3.57 -18.78 24.43
CA GLU A 53 -2.43 -19.47 23.82
C GLU A 53 -1.48 -20.08 24.86
N LEU A 54 -1.23 -19.36 25.96
CA LEU A 54 -0.45 -19.90 27.08
C LEU A 54 -1.15 -21.06 27.76
N SER A 55 -2.49 -21.05 27.85
CA SER A 55 -3.27 -22.17 28.38
C SER A 55 -3.18 -23.39 27.46
N PHE A 56 -3.26 -23.19 26.15
CA PHE A 56 -3.04 -24.27 25.17
C PHE A 56 -1.64 -24.89 25.36
N LEU A 57 -0.59 -24.08 25.48
CA LEU A 57 0.77 -24.55 25.74
C LEU A 57 0.91 -25.27 27.07
N ASP A 58 0.23 -24.80 28.10
CA ASP A 58 0.26 -25.41 29.43
C ASP A 58 -0.24 -26.87 29.38
N TYR A 59 -1.37 -27.09 28.72
CA TYR A 59 -1.89 -28.45 28.52
C TYR A 59 -1.00 -29.30 27.62
N TYR A 60 -0.51 -28.75 26.53
CA TYR A 60 0.39 -29.45 25.62
C TYR A 60 1.66 -29.91 26.31
N ILE A 61 2.31 -29.04 27.10
CA ILE A 61 3.53 -29.34 27.84
C ILE A 61 3.27 -30.35 28.98
N LYS A 62 2.15 -30.21 29.70
CA LYS A 62 1.77 -31.15 30.76
C LYS A 62 1.53 -32.57 30.26
N ASP A 63 0.94 -32.72 29.10
CA ASP A 63 0.75 -34.00 28.45
C ASP A 63 2.08 -34.72 28.13
N LYS A 64 3.13 -33.97 27.76
CA LYS A 64 4.45 -34.51 27.39
C LYS A 64 5.39 -34.62 28.56
N SER A 65 5.25 -33.78 29.59
CA SER A 65 6.01 -33.64 30.85
C SER A 65 7.47 -33.26 30.75
N ASP A 66 8.28 -33.92 29.92
CA ASP A 66 9.71 -33.64 29.73
C ASP A 66 9.98 -33.35 28.26
N LEU A 67 10.45 -32.12 27.98
CA LEU A 67 10.67 -31.60 26.62
C LEU A 67 11.95 -30.78 26.52
N THR A 68 12.61 -30.88 25.38
CA THR A 68 13.53 -29.84 24.90
C THR A 68 12.75 -28.94 23.97
N VAL A 69 12.55 -27.66 24.32
CA VAL A 69 11.79 -26.71 23.51
C VAL A 69 12.73 -25.71 22.88
N GLN A 70 12.73 -25.66 21.57
CA GLN A 70 13.37 -24.60 20.76
C GLN A 70 12.32 -23.53 20.48
N LEU A 71 12.44 -22.36 21.12
CA LEU A 71 11.63 -21.19 20.84
C LEU A 71 12.26 -20.36 19.75
N ILE A 72 11.53 -20.14 18.66
CA ILE A 72 11.93 -19.33 17.51
C ILE A 72 10.94 -18.18 17.38
N LYS A 73 11.34 -16.98 17.77
CA LYS A 73 10.54 -15.77 17.58
C LYS A 73 10.82 -15.19 16.20
N PHE A 74 9.77 -14.86 15.46
CA PHE A 74 9.90 -14.36 14.10
C PHE A 74 8.85 -13.28 13.78
N ASN A 75 9.19 -12.45 12.81
CA ASN A 75 8.30 -11.55 12.08
C ASN A 75 8.68 -11.60 10.60
N THR A 76 9.34 -10.57 10.03
CA THR A 76 9.91 -10.62 8.67
C THR A 76 11.09 -11.59 8.55
N LYS A 77 11.69 -11.96 9.68
CA LYS A 77 12.83 -12.89 9.83
C LYS A 77 12.82 -13.47 11.25
N VAL A 78 13.77 -14.38 11.51
CA VAL A 78 14.01 -14.86 12.88
C VAL A 78 14.63 -13.72 13.70
N ASN A 79 13.95 -13.35 14.79
CA ASN A 79 14.38 -12.27 15.70
C ASN A 79 15.13 -12.79 16.91
N ALA A 80 14.76 -13.98 17.40
CA ALA A 80 15.39 -14.63 18.51
C ALA A 80 15.20 -16.14 18.46
N GLU A 81 16.20 -16.87 18.91
CA GLU A 81 16.15 -18.31 19.06
C GLU A 81 16.75 -18.69 20.42
N GLN A 82 16.05 -19.53 21.16
CA GLN A 82 16.47 -19.98 22.49
C GLN A 82 15.94 -21.37 22.79
N THR A 83 16.78 -22.22 23.42
CA THR A 83 16.42 -23.58 23.83
C THR A 83 16.14 -23.65 25.33
N PHE A 84 15.05 -24.35 25.69
CA PHE A 84 14.62 -24.57 27.06
C PHE A 84 14.53 -26.06 27.35
N GLN A 85 15.04 -26.46 28.52
CA GLN A 85 14.89 -27.81 29.05
C GLN A 85 13.73 -27.82 30.05
N ILE A 86 12.62 -28.46 29.66
CA ILE A 86 11.43 -28.57 30.49
C ILE A 86 11.45 -29.95 31.15
N LYS A 87 11.37 -29.97 32.49
CA LYS A 87 11.29 -31.21 33.29
C LYS A 87 10.09 -31.15 34.20
N LYS A 88 9.34 -32.26 34.29
CA LYS A 88 8.12 -32.35 35.09
C LYS A 88 7.11 -31.25 34.77
N ALA A 89 7.01 -30.89 33.48
CA ALA A 89 6.18 -29.82 32.97
C ALA A 89 6.41 -28.43 33.55
N ASP A 90 7.59 -28.15 34.18
CA ASP A 90 7.96 -26.81 34.60
C ASP A 90 8.51 -26.03 33.41
N TRP A 91 7.69 -25.14 32.88
CA TRP A 91 8.01 -24.26 31.74
C TRP A 91 8.00 -22.77 32.10
N THR A 92 8.16 -22.46 33.39
CA THR A 92 8.09 -21.09 33.93
C THR A 92 9.00 -20.10 33.17
N LEU A 93 10.23 -20.50 32.84
CA LEU A 93 11.16 -19.64 32.10
C LEU A 93 10.69 -19.38 30.66
N LEU A 94 10.17 -20.40 29.99
CA LEU A 94 9.60 -20.24 28.64
C LEU A 94 8.38 -19.33 28.68
N LYS A 95 7.46 -19.53 29.63
CA LYS A 95 6.28 -18.70 29.83
C LYS A 95 6.65 -17.24 30.03
N GLN A 96 7.64 -16.96 30.89
CA GLN A 96 8.15 -15.61 31.11
C GLN A 96 8.68 -14.98 29.82
N LYS A 97 9.42 -15.73 28.99
CA LYS A 97 9.92 -15.23 27.71
C LYS A 97 8.81 -14.91 26.70
N LEU A 98 7.73 -15.70 26.70
CA LEU A 98 6.58 -15.46 25.83
C LEU A 98 5.78 -14.23 26.28
N THR A 99 5.55 -14.05 27.59
CA THR A 99 4.84 -12.88 28.13
C THR A 99 5.59 -11.55 27.97
N GLN A 100 6.92 -11.60 27.85
CA GLN A 100 7.77 -10.42 27.62
C GLN A 100 8.04 -10.16 26.12
N THR A 101 7.21 -10.72 25.23
CA THR A 101 7.40 -10.54 23.78
C THR A 101 6.92 -9.15 23.36
N THR A 102 7.76 -8.45 22.60
CA THR A 102 7.39 -7.23 21.87
C THR A 102 6.92 -7.61 20.48
N TYR A 103 5.80 -7.05 20.04
CA TYR A 103 5.20 -7.29 18.73
C TYR A 103 5.43 -6.09 17.82
N ASP A 104 6.13 -6.32 16.69
CA ASP A 104 6.54 -5.26 15.77
C ASP A 104 6.96 -5.86 14.42
N GLY A 105 6.63 -5.18 13.31
CA GLY A 105 6.92 -5.61 11.96
C GLY A 105 5.82 -6.50 11.36
N ALA A 106 5.99 -6.86 10.08
CA ALA A 106 5.08 -7.74 9.33
C ALA A 106 5.48 -9.21 9.42
N THR A 107 4.62 -10.11 8.93
CA THR A 107 4.85 -11.57 8.95
C THR A 107 5.43 -12.07 7.64
N SER A 108 6.54 -12.82 7.71
CA SER A 108 7.08 -13.62 6.62
C SER A 108 7.19 -15.09 6.99
N PHE A 109 6.46 -15.95 6.28
CA PHE A 109 6.55 -17.39 6.50
C PHE A 109 7.75 -18.06 5.84
N ASN A 110 8.62 -17.32 5.16
CA ASN A 110 9.88 -17.89 4.65
C ASN A 110 10.76 -18.47 5.76
N VAL A 111 10.62 -17.95 6.98
CA VAL A 111 11.29 -18.50 8.17
C VAL A 111 10.88 -19.95 8.47
N LEU A 112 9.70 -20.39 8.01
CA LEU A 112 9.23 -21.77 8.19
C LEU A 112 9.83 -22.75 7.18
N SER A 113 10.54 -22.27 6.14
CA SER A 113 11.22 -23.15 5.14
C SER A 113 12.24 -24.04 5.80
N ASP A 114 12.92 -23.56 6.85
CA ASP A 114 13.95 -24.27 7.57
C ASP A 114 13.42 -25.50 8.36
N ILE A 115 12.11 -25.57 8.61
CA ILE A 115 11.47 -26.72 9.28
C ILE A 115 11.77 -28.04 8.57
N ASN A 116 11.91 -28.02 7.24
CA ASN A 116 12.21 -29.21 6.45
C ASN A 116 13.57 -29.84 6.81
N TYR A 117 14.48 -29.05 7.34
CA TYR A 117 15.85 -29.47 7.68
C TYR A 117 16.08 -29.62 9.19
N GLN A 118 15.12 -29.23 10.02
CA GLN A 118 15.20 -29.37 11.49
C GLN A 118 14.87 -30.80 11.95
N LEU A 119 15.45 -31.17 13.09
CA LEU A 119 15.33 -32.53 13.67
C LEU A 119 14.35 -32.58 14.87
N ASN A 120 13.43 -31.62 14.98
CA ASN A 120 12.43 -31.66 16.03
C ASN A 120 11.33 -32.69 15.75
N ASP A 121 10.76 -33.25 16.81
CA ASP A 121 9.69 -34.27 16.74
C ASP A 121 8.33 -33.65 16.45
N ALA A 122 8.11 -32.39 16.87
CA ALA A 122 6.87 -31.63 16.66
C ALA A 122 7.15 -30.13 16.43
N TYR A 123 6.24 -29.48 15.71
CA TYR A 123 6.30 -28.07 15.34
C TYR A 123 4.98 -27.38 15.66
N LEU A 124 5.01 -26.43 16.59
CA LEU A 124 3.91 -25.52 16.89
C LEU A 124 4.19 -24.15 16.28
N VAL A 125 3.20 -23.57 15.60
CA VAL A 125 3.30 -22.25 15.00
C VAL A 125 2.17 -21.37 15.53
N PHE A 126 2.48 -20.33 16.28
CA PHE A 126 1.51 -19.36 16.80
C PHE A 126 1.51 -18.14 15.89
N THR A 127 0.44 -17.94 15.13
CA THR A 127 0.32 -16.87 14.13
C THR A 127 -1.14 -16.65 13.74
N ASP A 128 -1.49 -15.46 13.23
CA ASP A 128 -2.80 -15.19 12.62
C ASP A 128 -2.96 -15.85 11.23
N GLY A 129 -1.86 -16.34 10.66
CA GLY A 129 -1.82 -17.02 9.38
C GLY A 129 -1.76 -16.08 8.17
N TYR A 130 -1.79 -14.76 8.35
CA TYR A 130 -1.60 -13.80 7.26
C TYR A 130 -0.12 -13.66 6.92
N GLN A 131 0.21 -13.93 5.66
CA GLN A 131 1.54 -13.66 5.12
C GLN A 131 1.53 -12.28 4.47
N ASN A 132 2.26 -11.33 5.05
CA ASN A 132 2.24 -9.94 4.64
C ASN A 132 3.50 -9.51 3.92
N GLN A 133 4.58 -10.29 4.02
CA GLN A 133 5.85 -10.00 3.35
C GLN A 133 6.45 -11.28 2.78
N GLN A 134 6.96 -11.21 1.56
CA GLN A 134 7.55 -12.31 0.79
C GLN A 134 6.60 -13.52 0.59
N ILE A 135 6.86 -14.34 -0.38
CA ILE A 135 6.04 -15.53 -0.67
C ILE A 135 6.82 -16.75 -0.15
N LEU A 136 6.16 -17.56 0.69
CA LEU A 136 6.71 -18.87 1.06
C LEU A 136 6.94 -19.69 -0.21
N ALA A 137 8.21 -19.85 -0.59
CA ALA A 137 8.61 -20.48 -1.85
C ALA A 137 8.40 -21.99 -1.79
N ASP A 138 8.90 -22.62 -0.73
CA ASP A 138 8.93 -24.07 -0.56
C ASP A 138 7.70 -24.59 0.19
N SER A 139 7.29 -25.82 -0.15
CA SER A 139 6.30 -26.53 0.63
C SER A 139 6.92 -27.09 1.91
N ILE A 140 6.18 -27.00 3.01
CA ILE A 140 6.58 -27.57 4.30
C ILE A 140 6.17 -29.03 4.33
N LYS A 141 7.15 -29.93 4.41
CA LYS A 141 6.95 -31.39 4.32
C LYS A 141 6.59 -32.02 5.67
N LYS A 142 6.92 -31.32 6.77
CA LYS A 142 6.66 -31.82 8.13
C LYS A 142 5.30 -31.35 8.63
N PRO A 143 4.63 -32.15 9.45
CA PRO A 143 3.33 -31.77 10.01
C PRO A 143 3.47 -30.59 10.97
N LEU A 144 2.53 -29.65 10.88
CA LEU A 144 2.45 -28.46 11.72
C LEU A 144 1.21 -28.51 12.60
N VAL A 145 1.31 -27.95 13.80
CA VAL A 145 0.15 -27.51 14.57
C VAL A 145 0.17 -25.98 14.59
N VAL A 146 -0.71 -25.37 13.81
CA VAL A 146 -0.82 -23.91 13.69
C VAL A 146 -1.96 -23.45 14.59
N VAL A 147 -1.69 -22.47 15.45
CA VAL A 147 -2.61 -22.00 16.48
C VAL A 147 -2.75 -20.48 16.39
N SER A 148 -3.99 -20.00 16.46
CA SER A 148 -4.31 -18.58 16.57
C SER A 148 -5.39 -18.35 17.63
N SER A 149 -5.31 -17.22 18.29
CA SER A 149 -6.33 -16.70 19.20
C SER A 149 -6.83 -15.30 18.77
N LEU A 150 -6.51 -14.89 17.55
CA LEU A 150 -6.98 -13.62 16.99
C LEU A 150 -8.41 -13.76 16.44
N GLU A 151 -9.19 -12.68 16.55
CA GLU A 151 -10.57 -12.64 16.02
C GLU A 151 -10.62 -12.87 14.51
N LYS A 152 -9.58 -12.39 13.79
CA LYS A 152 -9.42 -12.60 12.35
C LYS A 152 -8.21 -13.46 12.09
N THR A 153 -8.46 -14.67 11.61
CA THR A 153 -7.44 -15.68 11.32
C THR A 153 -7.58 -16.16 9.88
N PHE A 154 -6.45 -16.39 9.20
CA PHE A 154 -6.43 -16.91 7.83
C PHE A 154 -5.33 -17.94 7.61
N PHE A 155 -5.64 -19.20 7.68
CA PHE A 155 -4.64 -20.27 7.50
C PHE A 155 -4.41 -20.70 6.05
N GLY A 156 -5.14 -20.15 5.07
CA GLY A 156 -5.11 -20.62 3.69
C GLY A 156 -3.72 -20.67 3.05
N THR A 157 -2.83 -19.73 3.38
CA THR A 157 -1.45 -19.74 2.88
C THR A 157 -0.65 -20.92 3.42
N LEU A 158 -0.75 -21.19 4.71
CA LEU A 158 -0.05 -22.30 5.35
C LEU A 158 -0.69 -23.66 5.00
N GLN A 159 -2.01 -23.74 4.88
CA GLN A 159 -2.72 -24.93 4.40
C GLN A 159 -2.24 -25.35 3.01
N GLY A 160 -2.22 -24.41 2.06
CA GLY A 160 -1.76 -24.70 0.70
C GLY A 160 -0.27 -24.99 0.54
N LYS A 161 0.54 -24.80 1.59
CA LYS A 161 1.99 -25.02 1.57
C LYS A 161 2.47 -26.11 2.53
N SER A 162 1.62 -26.57 3.45
CA SER A 162 1.92 -27.64 4.40
C SER A 162 1.35 -28.98 3.94
N ASN A 163 1.77 -30.06 4.60
CA ASN A 163 1.18 -31.37 4.40
C ASN A 163 -0.24 -31.41 5.03
N GLU A 164 -1.27 -31.15 4.23
CA GLU A 164 -2.66 -31.02 4.67
C GLU A 164 -3.19 -32.26 5.43
N ASN A 165 -2.69 -33.44 5.10
CA ASN A 165 -3.17 -34.70 5.72
C ASN A 165 -2.63 -34.92 7.15
N GLN A 166 -1.66 -34.16 7.61
CA GLN A 166 -0.98 -34.35 8.90
C GLN A 166 -0.87 -33.08 9.74
N SER A 167 -1.21 -31.91 9.15
CA SER A 167 -1.14 -30.62 9.86
C SER A 167 -2.49 -30.26 10.45
N HIS A 168 -2.48 -29.64 11.64
CA HIS A 168 -3.65 -29.16 12.35
C HIS A 168 -3.68 -27.65 12.35
N PHE A 169 -4.85 -27.07 12.07
CA PHE A 169 -5.05 -25.61 12.04
C PHE A 169 -6.15 -25.28 13.06
N ILE A 170 -5.75 -24.62 14.13
CA ILE A 170 -6.53 -24.38 15.33
C ILE A 170 -6.85 -22.91 15.47
N ASP A 171 -8.12 -22.55 15.36
CA ASP A 171 -8.63 -21.23 15.69
C ASP A 171 -9.31 -21.29 17.06
N LEU A 172 -8.62 -20.74 18.07
CA LEU A 172 -9.09 -20.73 19.45
C LEU A 172 -10.28 -19.79 19.71
N ASN A 173 -10.64 -18.93 18.74
CA ASN A 173 -11.89 -18.15 18.82
C ASN A 173 -13.09 -18.93 18.26
N ALA A 174 -12.86 -19.83 17.32
CA ALA A 174 -13.91 -20.60 16.68
C ALA A 174 -14.26 -21.91 17.42
N GLN A 175 -13.35 -22.42 18.25
CA GLN A 175 -13.51 -23.68 18.97
C GLN A 175 -13.03 -23.54 20.42
N SER A 176 -13.58 -24.37 21.31
CA SER A 176 -13.13 -24.39 22.70
C SER A 176 -11.72 -24.95 22.83
N LEU A 177 -11.01 -24.57 23.89
CA LEU A 177 -9.67 -25.10 24.18
C LEU A 177 -9.65 -26.62 24.29
N THR A 178 -10.70 -27.21 24.85
CA THR A 178 -10.87 -28.67 24.99
C THR A 178 -10.97 -29.36 23.62
N GLU A 179 -11.76 -28.80 22.69
CA GLU A 179 -11.89 -29.33 21.33
C GLU A 179 -10.57 -29.17 20.56
N ALA A 180 -9.93 -28.01 20.71
CA ALA A 180 -8.62 -27.73 20.12
C ALA A 180 -7.57 -28.77 20.53
N LEU A 181 -7.45 -29.05 21.82
CA LEU A 181 -6.49 -30.03 22.35
C LEU A 181 -6.85 -31.46 21.96
N ALA A 182 -8.13 -31.79 21.98
CA ALA A 182 -8.61 -33.13 21.54
C ALA A 182 -8.30 -33.38 20.06
N SER A 183 -8.35 -32.36 19.20
CA SER A 183 -8.04 -32.48 17.77
C SER A 183 -6.59 -32.93 17.49
N ILE A 184 -5.69 -32.70 18.43
CA ILE A 184 -4.28 -33.11 18.38
C ILE A 184 -3.96 -34.28 19.34
N GLY A 185 -5.00 -34.97 19.84
CA GLY A 185 -4.87 -36.18 20.65
C GLY A 185 -4.55 -35.93 22.11
N ILE A 186 -4.77 -34.73 22.65
CA ILE A 186 -4.57 -34.41 24.08
C ILE A 186 -5.90 -34.47 24.80
N ASP A 187 -6.04 -35.38 25.78
CA ASP A 187 -7.22 -35.51 26.62
C ASP A 187 -7.11 -34.60 27.84
N VAL A 188 -7.84 -33.46 27.81
CA VAL A 188 -7.90 -32.48 28.90
C VAL A 188 -8.43 -33.11 30.19
N GLN A 189 -9.38 -34.09 30.11
CA GLN A 189 -9.95 -34.78 31.29
C GLN A 189 -8.90 -35.66 31.98
N ALA A 190 -8.08 -36.34 31.20
CA ALA A 190 -6.96 -37.13 31.72
C ALA A 190 -5.91 -36.23 32.38
N THR A 191 -5.58 -35.12 31.77
CA THR A 191 -4.59 -34.15 32.26
C THR A 191 -5.06 -33.43 33.55
N VAL A 192 -6.35 -33.08 33.62
CA VAL A 192 -7.02 -32.57 34.83
C VAL A 192 -7.11 -33.68 35.92
N GLY A 193 -7.37 -34.91 35.50
CA GLY A 193 -7.39 -36.06 36.39
C GLY A 193 -6.06 -36.38 37.08
N LEU A 194 -4.94 -36.14 36.40
CA LEU A 194 -3.60 -36.20 36.98
C LEU A 194 -3.39 -35.14 38.06
N LYS A 195 -3.80 -33.89 37.82
CA LYS A 195 -3.73 -32.80 38.79
C LYS A 195 -4.66 -33.07 40.00
N VAL A 196 -5.82 -33.60 39.77
CA VAL A 196 -6.75 -34.01 40.82
C VAL A 196 -6.20 -35.20 41.66
N LYS A 197 -5.41 -36.13 41.05
CA LYS A 197 -4.68 -37.15 41.79
C LYS A 197 -3.55 -36.59 42.65
N GLU A 198 -2.79 -35.62 42.16
CA GLU A 198 -1.74 -34.93 42.94
C GLU A 198 -2.35 -34.12 44.09
N ILE A 199 -3.48 -33.42 43.84
CA ILE A 199 -4.23 -32.70 44.90
C ILE A 199 -4.91 -33.62 45.86
N LYS A 200 -5.36 -34.82 45.46
CA LYS A 200 -5.97 -35.84 46.36
C LYS A 200 -4.96 -36.47 47.31
N ASN A 201 -3.67 -36.44 46.99
CA ASN A 201 -2.59 -36.86 47.90
C ASN A 201 -2.22 -35.80 48.93
N GLY A 202 -2.71 -34.55 48.76
CA GLY A 202 -2.61 -33.45 49.70
C GLY A 202 -4.01 -32.97 50.10
N ASN A 203 -4.55 -33.43 51.23
CA ASN A 203 -5.82 -33.03 51.90
C ASN A 203 -6.96 -32.46 50.99
N ASN A 204 -7.87 -33.35 50.70
CA ASN A 204 -9.01 -33.31 49.80
C ASN A 204 -10.10 -32.31 50.21
N LYS A 205 -10.41 -31.32 49.31
CA LYS A 205 -11.79 -30.77 49.19
C LYS A 205 -12.09 -30.62 47.68
N ASN A 206 -13.15 -31.28 47.21
CA ASN A 206 -13.75 -30.95 45.91
C ASN A 206 -14.12 -29.47 45.94
N PHE A 207 -13.47 -28.63 45.11
CA PHE A 207 -13.87 -27.24 45.02
C PHE A 207 -15.29 -27.17 44.45
N THR A 208 -16.21 -26.69 45.27
CA THR A 208 -17.56 -26.33 44.85
C THR A 208 -17.73 -24.82 44.70
N LYS A 209 -16.69 -24.05 45.03
CA LYS A 209 -16.72 -22.60 44.99
C LYS A 209 -15.41 -22.06 44.45
N VAL A 210 -15.52 -21.30 43.37
CA VAL A 210 -14.41 -20.58 42.73
C VAL A 210 -14.62 -19.08 42.94
N SER A 211 -13.56 -18.37 43.26
CA SER A 211 -13.56 -16.92 43.45
C SER A 211 -12.45 -16.28 42.60
N GLY A 212 -12.57 -15.01 42.33
CA GLY A 212 -11.53 -14.29 41.62
C GLY A 212 -11.72 -12.79 41.61
N THR A 213 -10.74 -12.09 41.04
CA THR A 213 -10.79 -10.65 40.87
C THR A 213 -10.59 -10.33 39.39
N VAL A 214 -11.44 -9.47 38.84
CA VAL A 214 -11.36 -8.98 37.46
C VAL A 214 -10.90 -7.53 37.49
N TYR A 215 -9.89 -7.22 36.68
CA TYR A 215 -9.28 -5.90 36.58
C TYR A 215 -8.91 -5.58 35.13
N SER A 216 -8.58 -4.32 34.88
CA SER A 216 -8.01 -3.82 33.62
C SER A 216 -6.80 -2.96 33.92
N SER A 217 -6.21 -2.33 32.85
CA SER A 217 -5.17 -1.31 33.01
C SER A 217 -5.60 -0.11 33.85
N GLU A 218 -6.90 0.14 33.98
CA GLU A 218 -7.48 1.28 34.72
C GLU A 218 -7.86 0.94 36.18
N GLY A 219 -7.76 -0.33 36.55
CA GLY A 219 -8.07 -0.81 37.91
C GLY A 219 -9.04 -1.99 37.92
N VAL A 220 -9.64 -2.25 39.09
CA VAL A 220 -10.62 -3.34 39.27
C VAL A 220 -11.93 -3.01 38.55
N LEU A 221 -12.59 -4.02 37.99
CA LEU A 221 -13.80 -3.85 37.20
C LEU A 221 -15.04 -4.36 37.95
N GLU A 222 -15.93 -3.44 38.33
CA GLU A 222 -17.27 -3.74 38.83
C GLU A 222 -18.22 -4.05 37.66
N GLY A 223 -19.13 -4.99 37.85
CA GLY A 223 -20.19 -5.25 36.88
C GLY A 223 -19.83 -6.19 35.73
N VAL A 224 -18.69 -6.86 35.79
CA VAL A 224 -18.29 -7.85 34.78
C VAL A 224 -19.18 -9.09 34.90
N ASN A 225 -19.82 -9.51 33.80
CA ASN A 225 -20.54 -10.76 33.74
C ASN A 225 -19.56 -11.95 33.69
N VAL A 226 -19.68 -12.86 34.64
CA VAL A 226 -18.90 -14.10 34.73
C VAL A 226 -19.85 -15.27 34.56
N VAL A 227 -19.78 -15.98 33.44
CA VAL A 227 -20.71 -17.06 33.07
C VAL A 227 -19.98 -18.39 33.03
N LEU A 228 -20.51 -19.38 33.76
CA LEU A 228 -20.04 -20.78 33.69
C LEU A 228 -20.59 -21.45 32.42
N MET A 229 -19.70 -21.68 31.44
CA MET A 229 -20.10 -22.13 30.09
C MET A 229 -20.88 -23.46 30.11
N ARG A 230 -20.56 -24.39 31.01
CA ARG A 230 -21.23 -25.68 31.13
C ARG A 230 -22.71 -25.60 31.56
N THR A 231 -23.10 -24.59 32.34
CA THR A 231 -24.43 -24.48 32.95
C THR A 231 -25.16 -23.20 32.58
N GLU A 232 -24.49 -22.28 31.88
CA GLU A 232 -24.94 -20.92 31.54
C GLU A 232 -25.34 -20.08 32.78
N LYS A 233 -24.96 -20.51 33.99
CA LYS A 233 -25.17 -19.75 35.21
C LYS A 233 -24.09 -18.69 35.32
N GLY A 234 -24.50 -17.47 35.67
CA GLY A 234 -23.55 -16.33 35.79
C GLY A 234 -23.66 -15.61 37.11
N VAL A 235 -22.61 -14.90 37.43
CA VAL A 235 -22.52 -13.91 38.50
C VAL A 235 -21.91 -12.62 37.95
N VAL A 236 -22.01 -11.53 38.72
CA VAL A 236 -21.45 -10.25 38.35
C VAL A 236 -20.39 -9.84 39.39
N THR A 237 -19.29 -9.22 38.96
CA THR A 237 -18.26 -8.73 39.89
C THR A 237 -18.78 -7.57 40.72
N ASP A 238 -18.37 -7.54 42.00
CA ASP A 238 -18.70 -6.47 42.93
C ASP A 238 -17.81 -5.22 42.71
N LYS A 239 -18.00 -4.20 43.55
CA LYS A 239 -17.24 -2.92 43.48
C LYS A 239 -15.72 -3.07 43.65
N ASP A 240 -15.25 -4.18 44.24
CA ASP A 240 -13.83 -4.51 44.35
C ASP A 240 -13.36 -5.42 43.23
N GLY A 241 -14.17 -5.58 42.16
CA GLY A 241 -13.91 -6.44 41.01
C GLY A 241 -13.97 -7.93 41.33
N LYS A 242 -14.51 -8.34 42.51
CA LYS A 242 -14.50 -9.73 42.97
C LYS A 242 -15.76 -10.45 42.56
N PHE A 243 -15.61 -11.73 42.22
CA PHE A 243 -16.73 -12.65 42.01
C PHE A 243 -16.53 -13.95 42.78
N SER A 244 -17.61 -14.67 43.00
CA SER A 244 -17.58 -16.00 43.56
C SER A 244 -18.76 -16.80 43.07
N MET A 245 -18.52 -18.02 42.59
CA MET A 245 -19.55 -18.91 42.06
C MET A 245 -19.24 -20.39 42.30
N GLU A 246 -20.24 -21.21 42.17
CA GLU A 246 -20.07 -22.68 42.23
C GLU A 246 -19.56 -23.17 40.87
N ALA A 247 -18.32 -23.67 40.85
CA ALA A 247 -17.70 -24.26 39.69
C ALA A 247 -16.65 -25.29 40.10
N LYS A 248 -16.25 -26.15 39.18
CA LYS A 248 -15.28 -27.23 39.40
C LYS A 248 -14.00 -26.92 38.65
N ILE A 249 -12.89 -27.48 39.11
CA ILE A 249 -11.65 -27.50 38.34
C ILE A 249 -11.93 -28.17 36.98
N GLY A 250 -11.50 -27.52 35.89
CA GLY A 250 -11.74 -27.91 34.50
C GLY A 250 -12.99 -27.30 33.87
N ASP A 251 -13.84 -26.60 34.64
CA ASP A 251 -14.91 -25.77 34.06
C ASP A 251 -14.35 -24.53 33.40
N GLU A 252 -15.04 -24.01 32.36
CA GLU A 252 -14.71 -22.79 31.65
C GLU A 252 -15.62 -21.65 32.06
N LEU A 253 -15.04 -20.51 32.43
CA LEU A 253 -15.73 -19.27 32.74
C LEU A 253 -15.55 -18.26 31.62
N LYS A 254 -16.64 -17.63 31.19
CA LYS A 254 -16.67 -16.54 30.23
C LYS A 254 -16.86 -15.22 30.95
N PHE A 255 -15.97 -14.28 30.70
CA PHE A 255 -15.99 -12.92 31.24
C PHE A 255 -16.39 -11.95 30.14
N SER A 256 -17.40 -11.12 30.37
CA SER A 256 -17.85 -10.12 29.41
C SER A 256 -18.23 -8.82 30.11
N TYR A 257 -17.78 -7.69 29.55
CA TYR A 257 -18.06 -6.36 30.06
C TYR A 257 -18.15 -5.34 28.90
N LEU A 258 -19.03 -4.36 29.05
CA LEU A 258 -19.23 -3.37 28.00
C LEU A 258 -17.95 -2.52 27.81
N GLY A 259 -17.43 -2.45 26.58
CA GLY A 259 -16.18 -1.75 26.29
C GLY A 259 -14.92 -2.62 26.44
N PHE A 260 -15.07 -3.91 26.76
CA PHE A 260 -13.96 -4.84 26.91
C PHE A 260 -14.11 -6.07 26.02
N LYS A 261 -12.99 -6.67 25.63
CA LYS A 261 -12.97 -7.93 24.89
C LYS A 261 -13.47 -9.05 25.80
N THR A 262 -14.35 -9.91 25.29
CA THR A 262 -14.78 -11.13 25.99
C THR A 262 -13.58 -12.03 26.23
N TYR A 263 -13.47 -12.61 27.43
CA TYR A 263 -12.37 -13.46 27.86
C TYR A 263 -12.89 -14.76 28.42
N ASN A 264 -12.25 -15.89 28.10
CA ASN A 264 -12.57 -17.19 28.62
C ASN A 264 -11.40 -17.75 29.42
N GLU A 265 -11.67 -18.33 30.59
CA GLU A 265 -10.67 -18.94 31.47
C GLU A 265 -11.12 -20.32 31.92
N ILE A 266 -10.21 -21.30 31.84
CA ILE A 266 -10.44 -22.64 32.44
C ILE A 266 -9.97 -22.62 33.90
N ILE A 267 -10.84 -23.02 34.79
CA ILE A 267 -10.57 -23.04 36.21
C ILE A 267 -9.55 -24.13 36.54
N LEU A 268 -8.34 -23.73 36.88
CA LEU A 268 -7.27 -24.63 37.36
C LEU A 268 -7.02 -24.50 38.84
N GLU A 269 -7.44 -23.39 39.45
CA GLU A 269 -7.25 -23.04 40.84
C GLU A 269 -8.54 -22.42 41.43
N PRO A 270 -8.77 -22.51 42.75
CA PRO A 270 -9.99 -21.99 43.37
C PRO A 270 -10.06 -20.47 43.43
N GLU A 271 -8.92 -19.76 43.24
CA GLU A 271 -8.85 -18.31 43.17
C GLU A 271 -8.12 -17.89 41.91
N ILE A 272 -8.75 -17.07 41.08
CA ILE A 272 -8.22 -16.63 39.79
C ILE A 272 -8.20 -15.11 39.67
N LYS A 273 -7.25 -14.58 38.89
CA LYS A 273 -7.13 -13.15 38.59
C LYS A 273 -7.23 -12.96 37.10
N ILE A 274 -8.19 -12.15 36.66
CA ILE A 274 -8.50 -11.94 35.24
C ILE A 274 -8.24 -10.48 34.87
N ASN A 275 -7.43 -10.27 33.86
CA ASN A 275 -7.21 -8.96 33.25
C ASN A 275 -8.00 -8.86 31.93
N LEU A 276 -9.00 -7.95 31.89
CA LEU A 276 -9.76 -7.70 30.67
C LEU A 276 -9.13 -6.54 29.86
N LEU A 277 -9.05 -6.74 28.56
CA LEU A 277 -8.55 -5.74 27.63
C LEU A 277 -9.72 -4.91 27.07
N THR A 278 -9.54 -3.60 26.99
CA THR A 278 -10.53 -2.68 26.41
C THR A 278 -10.76 -2.93 24.93
N THR A 279 -12.00 -2.88 24.48
CA THR A 279 -12.33 -2.71 23.06
C THR A 279 -12.28 -1.23 22.76
N GLU A 280 -11.25 -0.75 22.04
CA GLU A 280 -11.21 0.64 21.59
C GLU A 280 -12.26 0.88 20.51
N THR A 281 -13.45 1.29 20.94
CA THR A 281 -14.41 1.95 20.07
C THR A 281 -14.33 3.45 20.35
N ARG A 282 -13.38 4.15 19.73
CA ARG A 282 -13.37 5.61 19.73
C ARG A 282 -14.54 6.09 18.89
N LEU A 283 -15.58 6.57 19.53
CA LEU A 283 -16.56 7.46 18.94
C LEU A 283 -15.88 8.80 18.68
N ASN A 284 -15.49 9.04 17.43
CA ASN A 284 -15.02 10.35 17.01
C ASN A 284 -16.17 11.35 17.09
N THR A 285 -16.07 12.29 18.02
CA THR A 285 -16.94 13.46 18.07
C THR A 285 -16.60 14.33 16.85
N VAL A 286 -17.52 14.38 15.89
CA VAL A 286 -17.44 15.29 14.76
C VAL A 286 -17.82 16.68 15.24
N VAL A 287 -16.83 17.54 15.44
CA VAL A 287 -17.03 18.98 15.60
C VAL A 287 -17.06 19.59 14.21
N ILE A 288 -18.24 19.98 13.74
CA ILE A 288 -18.40 20.73 12.51
C ILE A 288 -18.24 22.22 12.86
N GLU A 289 -17.05 22.77 12.68
CA GLU A 289 -16.86 24.21 12.59
C GLU A 289 -16.96 24.66 11.13
N GLY A 290 -18.06 25.29 10.80
CA GLY A 290 -18.24 25.94 9.51
C GLY A 290 -17.36 27.20 9.41
N LYS A 291 -16.28 27.16 8.65
CA LYS A 291 -15.59 28.36 8.18
C LYS A 291 -16.25 28.87 6.92
N LYS A 292 -16.70 30.12 6.96
CA LYS A 292 -17.14 30.90 5.79
C LYS A 292 -16.06 30.87 4.72
N THR A 293 -16.41 30.38 3.55
CA THR A 293 -15.60 30.46 2.34
C THR A 293 -15.54 31.94 1.91
N GLU A 294 -14.37 32.54 1.94
CA GLU A 294 -14.14 33.78 1.19
C GLU A 294 -14.05 33.42 -0.29
N GLU A 295 -14.83 34.10 -1.09
CA GLU A 295 -14.81 33.97 -2.55
C GLU A 295 -13.40 34.26 -3.09
N LEU A 296 -12.72 33.24 -3.58
CA LEU A 296 -11.51 33.37 -4.38
C LEU A 296 -11.92 33.99 -5.72
N LYS A 297 -11.47 35.20 -5.96
CA LYS A 297 -11.61 35.85 -7.26
C LYS A 297 -10.92 35.01 -8.32
N GLU A 298 -11.66 34.66 -9.37
CA GLU A 298 -11.13 34.05 -10.59
C GLU A 298 -10.01 34.93 -11.17
N ASP A 299 -8.78 34.46 -11.08
CA ASP A 299 -7.69 34.97 -11.88
C ASP A 299 -7.87 34.47 -13.31
N SER A 300 -8.51 35.29 -14.12
CA SER A 300 -8.56 35.12 -15.56
C SER A 300 -7.13 35.18 -16.11
N GLN A 301 -6.52 34.00 -16.29
CA GLN A 301 -5.19 33.87 -16.89
C GLN A 301 -5.24 34.28 -18.35
N GLY A 302 -4.75 35.40 -18.49
CA GLY A 302 -4.80 36.31 -19.52
C GLY A 302 -3.95 36.11 -20.75
N LEU A 303 -4.13 36.95 -21.57
CA LEU A 303 -3.53 37.38 -22.81
C LEU A 303 -2.06 37.75 -22.63
N ALA A 304 -1.17 36.95 -23.18
CA ALA A 304 0.27 37.26 -23.22
C ALA A 304 0.59 38.32 -24.29
N SER A 305 1.41 39.30 -23.94
CA SER A 305 1.88 40.37 -24.82
C SER A 305 3.21 39.99 -25.50
N ASP A 306 3.68 40.79 -26.48
CA ASP A 306 4.88 40.61 -27.32
C ASP A 306 6.24 40.37 -26.62
N LYS A 307 6.26 40.29 -25.29
CA LYS A 307 7.45 39.90 -24.52
C LYS A 307 7.59 38.39 -24.31
N ASP A 308 6.74 37.59 -24.94
CA ASP A 308 6.73 36.12 -24.82
C ASP A 308 8.01 35.45 -25.38
N LYS A 309 8.82 36.16 -26.13
CA LYS A 309 10.11 35.67 -26.67
C LYS A 309 11.16 35.33 -25.62
N LYS A 310 10.94 35.67 -24.35
CA LYS A 310 11.88 35.41 -23.25
C LYS A 310 11.39 34.37 -22.26
N ARG A 311 10.30 33.64 -22.57
CA ARG A 311 9.82 32.56 -21.69
C ARG A 311 10.61 31.30 -21.95
N GLY A 312 11.08 30.66 -20.91
CA GLY A 312 11.95 29.49 -20.95
C GLY A 312 11.31 28.18 -21.39
N TYR A 313 10.30 28.22 -22.23
CA TYR A 313 9.67 27.08 -22.82
C TYR A 313 9.29 27.33 -24.28
N ALA A 314 9.17 26.28 -25.07
CA ALA A 314 8.87 26.38 -26.51
C ALA A 314 7.41 26.81 -26.73
N GLN A 315 7.21 28.12 -26.70
CA GLN A 315 5.98 28.81 -27.09
C GLN A 315 6.25 29.69 -28.31
N GLN A 316 5.36 29.63 -29.29
CA GLN A 316 5.35 30.55 -30.42
C GLN A 316 4.01 31.24 -30.51
N THR A 317 4.05 32.57 -30.66
CA THR A 317 2.85 33.41 -30.76
C THR A 317 2.80 34.06 -32.11
N LEU A 318 1.68 33.94 -32.80
CA LEU A 318 1.32 34.67 -34.02
C LEU A 318 0.21 35.67 -33.66
N THR A 319 0.39 36.93 -34.02
CA THR A 319 -0.61 38.02 -33.83
C THR A 319 -1.29 38.35 -35.16
N SER A 320 -2.36 39.13 -35.10
CA SER A 320 -3.08 39.58 -36.30
C SER A 320 -2.18 40.17 -37.40
N ASP A 321 -1.05 40.74 -37.05
CA ASP A 321 -0.09 41.32 -38.00
C ASP A 321 0.67 40.25 -38.81
N ASN A 322 0.60 39.00 -38.35
CA ASN A 322 1.17 37.84 -39.05
C ASN A 322 0.21 37.18 -40.02
N PHE A 323 -1.06 37.64 -40.09
CA PHE A 323 -2.06 37.11 -40.99
C PHE A 323 -2.16 37.98 -42.24
N ASN A 324 -1.91 37.42 -43.41
CA ASN A 324 -2.14 38.12 -44.67
C ASN A 324 -3.61 38.12 -45.03
N ALA A 325 -4.11 39.23 -45.55
CA ALA A 325 -5.52 39.36 -45.95
C ALA A 325 -5.97 38.39 -47.06
N VAL A 326 -5.04 37.63 -47.65
CA VAL A 326 -5.29 36.65 -48.73
C VAL A 326 -5.36 35.20 -48.19
N GLU A 327 -4.98 34.97 -46.92
CA GLU A 327 -4.98 33.62 -46.35
C GLU A 327 -6.43 33.22 -45.94
N THR A 328 -6.91 32.17 -46.58
CA THR A 328 -8.26 31.67 -46.38
C THR A 328 -8.35 30.59 -45.27
N ASN A 329 -7.19 30.15 -44.75
CA ASN A 329 -7.13 29.06 -43.78
C ASN A 329 -6.04 29.35 -42.74
N ILE A 330 -6.41 29.25 -41.42
CA ILE A 330 -5.49 29.43 -40.29
C ILE A 330 -4.32 28.44 -40.32
N ALA A 331 -4.56 27.21 -40.81
CA ALA A 331 -3.52 26.18 -40.89
C ALA A 331 -2.34 26.63 -41.79
N GLN A 332 -2.62 27.29 -42.91
CA GLN A 332 -1.61 27.82 -43.83
C GLN A 332 -0.80 28.93 -43.16
N THR A 333 -1.44 29.77 -42.34
CA THR A 333 -0.76 30.87 -41.59
C THR A 333 0.19 30.31 -40.55
N VAL A 334 -0.16 29.24 -39.87
CA VAL A 334 0.65 28.60 -38.84
C VAL A 334 1.78 27.76 -39.44
N GLN A 335 1.53 27.12 -40.60
CA GLN A 335 2.53 26.38 -41.35
C GLN A 335 3.63 27.29 -41.83
N GLY A 336 4.88 26.93 -41.64
CA GLY A 336 6.05 27.71 -42.05
C GLY A 336 6.44 28.86 -41.10
N ARG A 337 5.54 29.27 -40.18
CA ARG A 337 5.84 30.28 -39.17
C ARG A 337 6.08 29.69 -37.77
N VAL A 338 5.65 28.45 -37.55
CA VAL A 338 5.87 27.75 -36.31
C VAL A 338 6.92 26.66 -36.51
N SER A 339 8.07 26.85 -35.88
CA SER A 339 9.21 25.92 -35.96
C SER A 339 8.79 24.52 -35.50
N GLY A 340 9.01 23.47 -36.31
CA GLY A 340 8.70 22.07 -35.98
C GLY A 340 7.21 21.71 -36.04
N ALA A 341 6.36 22.57 -36.53
CA ALA A 341 4.98 22.26 -36.87
C ALA A 341 4.88 21.89 -38.36
N THR A 342 4.26 20.73 -38.63
CA THR A 342 4.01 20.26 -39.99
C THR A 342 2.53 19.92 -40.14
N LEU A 343 1.92 20.36 -41.23
CA LEU A 343 0.59 19.86 -41.61
C LEU A 343 0.71 18.43 -42.13
N GLY A 344 -0.25 17.60 -41.77
CA GLY A 344 -0.41 16.26 -42.33
C GLY A 344 -0.81 16.30 -43.81
N GLN A 345 -1.53 15.31 -44.29
CA GLN A 345 -2.01 15.24 -45.69
C GLN A 345 -3.17 16.20 -45.99
N THR A 346 -3.60 16.99 -45.05
CA THR A 346 -4.74 17.91 -45.14
C THR A 346 -4.37 19.30 -44.67
N ASP A 347 -4.95 20.35 -45.26
CA ASP A 347 -4.79 21.75 -44.83
C ASP A 347 -5.62 22.08 -43.57
N ASP A 348 -5.67 21.18 -42.59
CA ASP A 348 -6.49 21.30 -41.41
C ASP A 348 -5.59 21.48 -40.17
N LEU A 349 -5.81 22.58 -39.44
CA LEU A 349 -5.06 22.90 -38.24
C LEU A 349 -5.19 21.85 -37.13
N SER A 350 -6.35 21.18 -37.05
CA SER A 350 -6.60 20.11 -36.08
C SER A 350 -5.75 18.85 -36.35
N GLN A 351 -5.20 18.75 -37.56
CA GLN A 351 -4.33 17.64 -38.01
C GLN A 351 -2.86 18.06 -38.11
N MET A 352 -2.51 19.22 -37.58
CA MET A 352 -1.13 19.67 -37.52
C MET A 352 -0.33 18.81 -36.54
N ILE A 353 0.87 18.43 -36.90
CA ILE A 353 1.84 17.77 -36.04
C ILE A 353 2.82 18.80 -35.54
N ILE A 354 2.80 19.12 -34.24
CA ILE A 354 3.68 20.12 -33.63
C ILE A 354 5.08 19.53 -33.35
N ARG A 355 5.15 18.21 -33.17
CA ARG A 355 6.40 17.45 -33.02
C ARG A 355 6.28 16.12 -33.73
N GLY A 356 7.20 15.83 -34.65
CA GLY A 356 7.33 14.51 -35.25
C GLY A 356 7.77 13.50 -34.20
N GLY A 357 7.13 12.31 -34.15
CA GLY A 357 7.50 11.25 -33.21
C GLY A 357 6.32 10.70 -32.41
N GLY A 358 5.10 11.05 -32.76
CA GLY A 358 3.90 10.42 -32.22
C GLY A 358 3.76 8.95 -32.59
N THR A 359 2.98 8.18 -31.84
CA THR A 359 2.66 6.78 -32.15
C THR A 359 1.41 6.71 -33.03
N ILE A 360 1.31 5.67 -33.87
CA ILE A 360 0.08 5.41 -34.65
C ILE A 360 -1.10 5.04 -33.75
N LEU A 361 -0.82 4.56 -32.55
CA LEU A 361 -1.85 4.12 -31.59
C LEU A 361 -2.37 5.27 -30.69
N MET A 362 -1.78 6.45 -30.78
CA MET A 362 -2.21 7.62 -30.01
C MET A 362 -2.57 8.76 -30.92
N ASN A 363 -3.47 9.61 -30.40
CA ASN A 363 -3.77 10.87 -31.06
C ASN A 363 -2.49 11.71 -31.20
N GLN A 364 -2.03 11.97 -32.43
CA GLN A 364 -0.80 12.71 -32.74
C GLN A 364 -1.04 14.22 -32.80
N TYR A 365 -2.29 14.63 -32.72
CA TYR A 365 -2.71 16.00 -32.97
C TYR A 365 -2.71 16.83 -31.69
N PRO A 366 -2.45 18.14 -31.80
CA PRO A 366 -2.48 19.04 -30.65
C PRO A 366 -3.89 19.24 -30.15
N LEU A 367 -4.01 19.64 -28.88
CA LEU A 367 -5.25 20.16 -28.35
C LEU A 367 -5.52 21.53 -28.96
N ILE A 368 -6.71 21.74 -29.50
CA ILE A 368 -7.17 23.05 -29.97
C ILE A 368 -7.99 23.71 -28.87
N VAL A 369 -7.64 24.93 -28.53
CA VAL A 369 -8.36 25.77 -27.57
C VAL A 369 -8.82 27.03 -28.27
N LEU A 370 -10.11 27.25 -28.33
CA LEU A 370 -10.71 28.44 -28.95
C LEU A 370 -11.31 29.34 -27.84
N ASP A 371 -10.82 30.57 -27.79
CA ASP A 371 -11.27 31.58 -26.78
C ASP A 371 -11.28 31.06 -25.34
N GLY A 372 -10.29 30.24 -24.99
CA GLY A 372 -10.14 29.61 -23.67
C GLY A 372 -10.95 28.31 -23.48
N VAL A 373 -11.75 27.88 -24.46
CA VAL A 373 -12.52 26.62 -24.41
C VAL A 373 -11.77 25.53 -25.16
N PRO A 374 -11.37 24.43 -24.51
CA PRO A 374 -10.81 23.27 -25.19
C PRO A 374 -11.85 22.65 -26.14
N LEU A 375 -11.47 22.46 -27.39
CA LEU A 375 -12.25 21.72 -28.35
C LEU A 375 -11.85 20.24 -28.34
N ALA A 376 -12.77 19.37 -28.79
CA ALA A 376 -12.46 17.95 -28.90
C ALA A 376 -11.26 17.75 -29.83
N ARG A 377 -10.35 16.83 -29.47
CA ARG A 377 -9.22 16.44 -30.34
C ARG A 377 -9.74 15.68 -31.54
N GLY A 378 -9.05 15.83 -32.66
CA GLY A 378 -9.22 14.92 -33.78
C GLY A 378 -8.90 13.49 -33.30
N ASP A 379 -9.80 12.50 -33.59
CA ASP A 379 -9.57 11.12 -33.21
C ASP A 379 -8.78 10.42 -34.30
N SER A 380 -7.62 9.83 -33.93
CA SER A 380 -6.79 9.01 -34.86
C SER A 380 -7.06 7.51 -34.69
N GLY A 381 -8.17 7.12 -34.05
CA GLY A 381 -8.58 5.73 -33.90
C GLY A 381 -8.75 5.03 -35.28
N ALA A 382 -8.38 3.74 -35.36
CA ALA A 382 -8.46 2.93 -36.56
C ALA A 382 -9.91 2.95 -37.16
N GLY A 383 -10.13 3.81 -38.15
CA GLY A 383 -11.39 3.92 -38.89
C GLY A 383 -12.17 5.23 -38.76
N GLY A 384 -11.74 6.17 -37.93
CA GLY A 384 -12.39 7.47 -37.74
C GLY A 384 -11.54 8.63 -38.26
N SER A 385 -11.96 9.38 -39.25
CA SER A 385 -11.43 10.69 -39.61
C SER A 385 -12.02 11.72 -38.65
N GLY A 386 -11.69 11.66 -37.37
CA GLY A 386 -12.10 12.65 -36.39
C GLY A 386 -11.43 14.00 -36.60
N LYS A 387 -11.89 14.72 -37.61
CA LYS A 387 -11.52 16.12 -37.78
C LYS A 387 -12.31 16.96 -36.81
N VAL A 388 -11.62 17.86 -36.08
CA VAL A 388 -12.29 19.00 -35.46
C VAL A 388 -12.56 19.97 -36.61
N ASP A 389 -13.81 20.17 -36.94
CA ASP A 389 -14.18 21.16 -37.95
C ASP A 389 -13.90 22.58 -37.43
N LEU A 390 -12.84 23.19 -37.94
CA LEU A 390 -12.44 24.56 -37.60
C LEU A 390 -12.82 25.55 -38.74
N SER A 391 -13.57 25.10 -39.75
CA SER A 391 -13.96 25.90 -40.91
C SER A 391 -14.83 27.12 -40.52
N PHE A 392 -15.47 27.07 -39.35
CA PHE A 392 -16.26 28.20 -38.84
C PHE A 392 -15.39 29.35 -38.29
N ILE A 393 -14.07 29.14 -38.15
CA ILE A 393 -13.16 30.20 -37.67
C ILE A 393 -12.64 30.98 -38.88
N ASP A 394 -13.19 32.16 -39.06
CA ASP A 394 -12.70 33.09 -40.06
C ASP A 394 -11.29 33.60 -39.68
N PRO A 395 -10.24 33.38 -40.50
CA PRO A 395 -8.88 33.88 -40.22
C PRO A 395 -8.82 35.40 -39.99
N SER A 396 -9.70 36.15 -40.69
CA SER A 396 -9.78 37.60 -40.51
C SER A 396 -10.25 38.01 -39.10
N ASN A 397 -11.00 37.12 -38.41
CA ASN A 397 -11.46 37.33 -37.04
C ASN A 397 -10.48 36.82 -35.97
N VAL A 398 -9.36 36.22 -36.35
CA VAL A 398 -8.35 35.75 -35.39
C VAL A 398 -7.50 36.95 -34.93
N ALA A 399 -7.44 37.15 -33.62
CA ALA A 399 -6.59 38.14 -32.99
C ALA A 399 -5.19 37.56 -32.67
N LYS A 400 -5.14 36.29 -32.29
CA LYS A 400 -3.91 35.64 -31.81
C LYS A 400 -4.00 34.11 -31.91
N VAL A 401 -2.88 33.49 -32.28
CA VAL A 401 -2.65 32.06 -32.20
C VAL A 401 -1.37 31.81 -31.39
N ILE A 402 -1.49 30.99 -30.35
CA ILE A 402 -0.36 30.58 -29.52
C ILE A 402 -0.15 29.09 -29.70
N VAL A 403 1.05 28.67 -30.04
CA VAL A 403 1.43 27.25 -30.11
C VAL A 403 2.34 26.93 -28.93
N LEU A 404 1.84 26.11 -28.03
CA LEU A 404 2.55 25.60 -26.86
C LEU A 404 3.13 24.23 -27.15
N LYS A 405 4.40 24.01 -26.73
CA LYS A 405 5.14 22.76 -26.96
C LYS A 405 5.72 22.23 -25.65
N GLY A 406 5.84 20.91 -25.55
CA GLY A 406 6.50 20.28 -24.41
C GLY A 406 5.92 20.69 -23.06
N LEU A 407 6.78 21.10 -22.13
CA LEU A 407 6.37 21.45 -20.77
C LEU A 407 5.34 22.58 -20.71
N ALA A 408 5.42 23.56 -21.60
CA ALA A 408 4.44 24.65 -21.65
C ALA A 408 3.03 24.16 -21.91
N ALA A 409 2.88 23.18 -22.79
CA ALA A 409 1.60 22.58 -23.13
C ALA A 409 1.10 21.64 -22.03
N THR A 410 1.96 20.74 -21.53
CA THR A 410 1.59 19.79 -20.45
C THR A 410 1.34 20.50 -19.13
N ASN A 411 2.06 21.56 -18.85
CA ASN A 411 1.91 22.32 -17.62
C ASN A 411 0.55 23.03 -17.51
N ARG A 412 0.03 23.51 -18.63
CA ARG A 412 -1.25 24.23 -18.67
C ARG A 412 -2.46 23.34 -18.92
N TYR A 413 -2.26 22.25 -19.65
CA TYR A 413 -3.32 21.35 -20.11
C TYR A 413 -3.10 19.88 -19.72
N GLY A 414 -2.20 19.61 -18.76
CA GLY A 414 -1.90 18.26 -18.29
C GLY A 414 -1.48 17.33 -19.41
N SER A 415 -1.81 16.04 -19.29
CA SER A 415 -1.57 15.02 -20.31
C SER A 415 -2.21 15.36 -21.66
N GLU A 416 -3.28 16.11 -21.66
CA GLU A 416 -3.91 16.59 -22.89
C GLU A 416 -3.01 17.53 -23.72
N GLY A 417 -2.11 18.27 -23.07
CA GLY A 417 -1.10 19.07 -23.72
C GLY A 417 0.10 18.30 -24.27
N GLY A 418 0.20 16.99 -24.04
CA GLY A 418 1.40 16.19 -24.32
C GLY A 418 1.85 16.21 -25.79
N ARG A 419 0.96 16.50 -26.73
CA ARG A 419 1.25 16.66 -28.17
C ARG A 419 1.32 18.09 -28.63
N GLY A 420 1.30 19.03 -27.70
CA GLY A 420 1.21 20.46 -27.93
C GLY A 420 -0.22 20.97 -27.86
N VAL A 421 -0.34 22.29 -27.77
CA VAL A 421 -1.64 22.98 -27.74
C VAL A 421 -1.60 24.14 -28.69
N ILE A 422 -2.67 24.34 -29.44
CA ILE A 422 -2.90 25.51 -30.28
C ILE A 422 -4.04 26.31 -29.67
N GLU A 423 -3.73 27.44 -29.06
CA GLU A 423 -4.72 28.38 -28.53
C GLU A 423 -5.04 29.45 -29.58
N ILE A 424 -6.30 29.54 -29.95
CA ILE A 424 -6.82 30.53 -30.89
C ILE A 424 -7.67 31.53 -30.11
N THR A 425 -7.37 32.77 -30.22
CA THR A 425 -8.20 33.86 -29.64
C THR A 425 -8.76 34.69 -30.78
N THR A 426 -10.10 34.84 -30.80
CA THR A 426 -10.79 35.65 -31.81
C THR A 426 -10.82 37.12 -31.44
N LYS A 427 -10.96 37.97 -32.46
CA LYS A 427 -11.16 39.44 -32.26
C LYS A 427 -12.50 39.68 -31.53
N THR A 428 -13.48 38.85 -31.79
CA THR A 428 -14.80 38.91 -31.12
C THR A 428 -14.70 38.67 -29.61
N ALA A 429 -13.87 37.73 -29.19
CA ALA A 429 -13.61 37.48 -27.76
C ALA A 429 -12.87 38.64 -27.08
N THR A 430 -12.04 39.37 -27.85
CA THR A 430 -11.37 40.56 -27.36
C THR A 430 -12.30 41.78 -27.31
N TYR A 431 -13.29 41.88 -28.23
CA TYR A 431 -14.22 43.00 -28.31
C TYR A 431 -15.36 42.93 -27.27
N ASN A 432 -15.78 41.78 -26.84
CA ASN A 432 -16.85 41.62 -25.84
C ASN A 432 -16.42 41.92 -24.40
N LYS A 433 -15.16 42.15 -24.13
CA LYS A 433 -14.70 42.72 -22.86
C LYS A 433 -14.89 44.25 -22.91
N LYS A 434 -16.07 44.71 -22.55
CA LYS A 434 -16.39 46.16 -22.36
C LYS A 434 -15.59 46.83 -21.22
N ASP A 435 -14.71 46.16 -20.61
CA ASP A 435 -13.71 46.66 -19.69
C ASP A 435 -12.31 46.36 -20.30
N TYR A 436 -11.90 47.23 -21.20
CA TYR A 436 -10.47 47.41 -21.45
C TYR A 436 -9.87 48.00 -20.15
N ILE A 437 -9.64 47.15 -19.21
CA ILE A 437 -8.66 47.38 -18.17
C ILE A 437 -7.33 47.38 -18.92
N PRO A 438 -6.59 48.51 -19.00
CA PRO A 438 -5.25 48.48 -19.57
C PRO A 438 -4.52 47.34 -18.92
N VAL A 439 -3.96 46.41 -19.72
CA VAL A 439 -3.20 45.26 -19.23
C VAL A 439 -2.30 45.76 -18.12
N ASP A 440 -2.69 45.51 -16.89
CA ASP A 440 -1.94 46.00 -15.74
C ASP A 440 -0.53 45.44 -15.87
N LYS A 441 0.47 46.31 -15.85
CA LYS A 441 1.87 45.87 -15.90
C LYS A 441 2.17 44.87 -14.78
N ALA A 442 1.38 44.86 -13.71
CA ALA A 442 1.39 43.87 -12.65
C ALA A 442 0.98 42.46 -13.14
N LEU A 443 0.01 42.32 -14.07
CA LEU A 443 -0.34 41.02 -14.66
C LEU A 443 0.76 40.44 -15.58
N LEU A 444 1.57 41.30 -16.18
CA LEU A 444 2.75 40.88 -16.97
C LEU A 444 3.92 40.39 -16.10
N HIS A 445 3.88 40.68 -14.80
CA HIS A 445 4.84 40.17 -13.82
C HIS A 445 4.42 38.91 -13.14
N ASN A 446 3.18 38.43 -13.31
CA ASN A 446 2.61 37.31 -12.59
C ASN A 446 3.31 35.97 -12.79
N ASN A 447 4.15 35.82 -13.79
CA ASN A 447 4.95 34.59 -13.95
C ASN A 447 6.42 34.79 -13.53
N VAL A 448 6.80 35.88 -12.90
CA VAL A 448 8.13 36.06 -12.32
C VAL A 448 8.11 35.46 -10.93
N TYR A 449 8.91 34.43 -10.74
CA TYR A 449 9.09 33.83 -9.43
C TYR A 449 9.98 34.75 -8.59
N SER A 450 9.46 35.31 -7.53
CA SER A 450 10.17 36.15 -6.57
C SER A 450 10.09 35.64 -5.13
N GLU A 451 9.42 34.50 -4.92
CA GLU A 451 9.23 33.91 -3.60
C GLU A 451 10.55 33.37 -3.03
N LYS A 452 10.85 33.72 -1.80
CA LYS A 452 11.87 33.05 -1.02
C LYS A 452 11.14 32.07 -0.11
N LEU A 453 11.05 30.82 -0.56
CA LEU A 453 10.40 29.79 0.22
C LEU A 453 11.34 29.33 1.34
N ASP A 454 10.78 29.20 2.55
CA ASP A 454 11.48 28.58 3.65
C ASP A 454 11.45 27.07 3.43
N SER A 455 12.62 26.46 3.25
CA SER A 455 12.74 25.03 2.99
C SER A 455 12.66 24.18 4.27
N LYS A 456 12.50 24.82 5.41
CA LYS A 456 12.43 24.12 6.69
C LYS A 456 10.99 23.76 7.04
N GLN A 457 10.62 22.54 6.75
CA GLN A 457 9.45 21.92 7.34
C GLN A 457 9.69 21.72 8.86
N GLN A 458 8.66 21.98 9.65
CA GLN A 458 8.73 21.68 11.08
C GLN A 458 8.68 20.15 11.23
N ALA A 459 9.74 19.59 11.81
CA ALA A 459 9.81 18.16 12.04
C ALA A 459 8.64 17.72 12.95
N PRO A 460 8.01 16.58 12.67
CA PRO A 460 6.99 16.03 13.55
C PRO A 460 7.50 15.86 14.98
N ILE A 461 6.60 16.07 15.96
CA ILE A 461 6.96 16.06 17.38
C ILE A 461 7.64 14.76 17.82
N TYR A 462 7.18 13.62 17.29
CA TYR A 462 7.77 12.31 17.59
C TYR A 462 9.23 12.18 17.12
N LEU A 463 9.63 12.83 16.03
CA LEU A 463 11.02 12.86 15.58
C LEU A 463 11.88 13.73 16.52
N THR A 464 11.31 14.80 17.08
CA THR A 464 12.02 15.62 18.07
C THR A 464 12.34 14.81 19.32
N ASP A 465 11.39 13.96 19.77
CA ASP A 465 11.59 13.08 20.92
C ASP A 465 12.62 11.97 20.63
N LEU A 466 12.55 11.36 19.45
CA LEU A 466 13.51 10.33 19.02
C LEU A 466 14.94 10.90 18.91
N ASN A 467 15.09 12.12 18.40
CA ASN A 467 16.39 12.78 18.24
C ASN A 467 17.14 13.06 19.58
N GLN A 468 16.42 12.97 20.70
CA GLN A 468 17.05 13.07 22.03
C GLN A 468 17.70 11.75 22.49
N SER A 469 17.55 10.67 21.73
CA SER A 469 18.09 9.36 22.09
C SER A 469 19.60 9.30 21.86
N LYS A 470 20.30 8.62 22.76
CA LYS A 470 21.77 8.49 22.73
C LYS A 470 22.24 7.20 22.07
N SER A 471 21.32 6.26 21.82
CA SER A 471 21.58 4.98 21.14
C SER A 471 20.35 4.52 20.35
N ALA A 472 20.59 3.64 19.38
CA ALA A 472 19.50 3.02 18.61
C ALA A 472 18.52 2.22 19.52
N GLU A 473 19.05 1.60 20.57
CA GLU A 473 18.24 0.86 21.55
C GLU A 473 17.32 1.78 22.34
N GLU A 474 17.85 2.90 22.87
CA GLU A 474 17.03 3.91 23.55
C GLU A 474 15.97 4.49 22.61
N ALA A 475 16.34 4.78 21.35
CA ALA A 475 15.42 5.27 20.34
C ALA A 475 14.30 4.25 20.05
N TYR A 476 14.65 2.95 20.01
CA TYR A 476 13.65 1.90 19.78
C TYR A 476 12.65 1.79 20.93
N GLN A 477 13.11 1.88 22.17
CA GLN A 477 12.20 1.89 23.33
C GLN A 477 11.26 3.10 23.30
N LYS A 478 11.76 4.29 22.94
CA LYS A 478 10.92 5.49 22.75
C LYS A 478 9.94 5.32 21.59
N TYR A 479 10.38 4.73 20.47
CA TYR A 479 9.50 4.43 19.36
C TYR A 479 8.31 3.55 19.78
N LEU A 480 8.52 2.50 20.56
CA LEU A 480 7.46 1.63 21.05
C LEU A 480 6.41 2.40 21.88
N ILE A 481 6.85 3.38 22.70
CA ILE A 481 5.94 4.25 23.45
C ILE A 481 5.20 5.21 22.52
N LEU A 482 5.92 5.86 21.59
CA LEU A 482 5.32 6.81 20.65
C LEU A 482 4.32 6.13 19.70
N ARG A 483 4.52 4.86 19.39
CA ARG A 483 3.62 4.06 18.57
C ARG A 483 2.20 3.97 19.16
N GLU A 484 2.04 4.00 20.48
CA GLU A 484 0.72 4.01 21.11
C GLU A 484 -0.11 5.25 20.73
N SER A 485 0.54 6.39 20.49
CA SER A 485 -0.12 7.65 20.14
C SER A 485 -0.15 7.96 18.65
N PHE A 486 0.85 7.51 17.89
CA PHE A 486 1.04 7.87 16.48
C PHE A 486 0.93 6.69 15.52
N GLY A 487 0.80 5.46 16.04
CA GLY A 487 0.87 4.22 15.25
C GLY A 487 -0.27 3.99 14.25
N ASP A 488 -1.34 4.79 14.26
CA ASP A 488 -2.41 4.73 13.25
C ASP A 488 -2.01 5.38 11.91
N SER A 489 -0.95 6.19 11.90
CA SER A 489 -0.47 6.93 10.73
C SER A 489 0.67 6.19 10.03
N ILE A 490 0.55 5.97 8.71
CA ILE A 490 1.64 5.41 7.92
C ILE A 490 2.87 6.33 7.88
N ASN A 491 2.64 7.64 7.95
CA ASN A 491 3.72 8.64 7.93
C ASN A 491 4.63 8.52 9.15
N PHE A 492 4.07 8.14 10.31
CA PHE A 492 4.87 7.84 11.50
C PHE A 492 5.89 6.73 11.23
N TYR A 493 5.46 5.61 10.62
CA TYR A 493 6.37 4.51 10.29
C TYR A 493 7.37 4.87 9.20
N PHE A 494 6.97 5.70 8.23
CA PHE A 494 7.88 6.17 7.18
C PHE A 494 9.00 7.02 7.78
N ASP A 495 8.65 7.99 8.59
CA ASP A 495 9.60 8.92 9.21
C ASP A 495 10.52 8.20 10.20
N VAL A 496 9.95 7.30 11.03
CA VAL A 496 10.73 6.52 12.01
C VAL A 496 11.63 5.49 11.32
N SER A 497 11.17 4.86 10.23
CA SER A 497 12.01 3.98 9.42
C SER A 497 13.23 4.76 8.88
N ASP A 498 13.02 5.96 8.34
CA ASP A 498 14.11 6.81 7.85
C ASP A 498 15.04 7.27 8.99
N TYR A 499 14.49 7.57 10.15
CA TYR A 499 15.27 7.89 11.33
C TYR A 499 16.23 6.75 11.72
N PHE A 500 15.78 5.49 11.67
CA PHE A 500 16.64 4.35 12.01
C PHE A 500 17.70 4.03 10.94
N LYS A 501 17.55 4.50 9.71
CA LYS A 501 18.64 4.47 8.71
C LYS A 501 19.83 5.30 9.14
N GLN A 502 19.61 6.42 9.83
CA GLN A 502 20.69 7.29 10.33
C GLN A 502 21.54 6.58 11.39
N TRP A 503 20.97 5.61 12.10
CA TRP A 503 21.70 4.74 13.05
C TRP A 503 22.43 3.58 12.39
N ASN A 504 22.47 3.54 11.04
CA ASN A 504 23.05 2.45 10.26
C ASN A 504 22.48 1.08 10.62
N ASN A 505 21.19 1.05 10.96
CA ASN A 505 20.43 -0.15 11.31
C ASN A 505 19.32 -0.43 10.27
N PRO A 506 19.67 -0.95 9.08
CA PRO A 506 18.69 -1.18 8.01
C PRO A 506 17.66 -2.26 8.38
N ILE A 507 18.05 -3.18 9.26
CA ILE A 507 17.19 -4.27 9.69
C ILE A 507 16.01 -3.75 10.50
N LEU A 508 16.27 -2.87 11.46
CA LEU A 508 15.24 -2.26 12.29
C LEU A 508 14.40 -1.26 11.50
N SER A 509 15.04 -0.51 10.59
CA SER A 509 14.35 0.39 9.67
C SER A 509 13.31 -0.36 8.84
N GLU A 510 13.67 -1.52 8.26
CA GLU A 510 12.75 -2.35 7.48
C GLU A 510 11.65 -2.97 8.34
N GLN A 511 11.98 -3.49 9.53
CA GLN A 511 10.98 -4.01 10.47
C GLN A 511 9.92 -2.96 10.80
N ILE A 512 10.34 -1.73 11.12
CA ILE A 512 9.42 -0.63 11.43
C ILE A 512 8.57 -0.27 10.21
N LEU A 513 9.18 -0.17 9.03
CA LEU A 513 8.44 0.12 7.80
C LEU A 513 7.39 -0.94 7.49
N SER A 514 7.71 -2.20 7.71
CA SER A 514 6.83 -3.33 7.41
C SER A 514 5.54 -3.36 8.24
N ASN A 515 5.47 -2.64 9.38
CA ASN A 515 4.23 -2.50 10.15
C ASN A 515 3.06 -1.93 9.32
N VAL A 516 3.36 -1.16 8.28
CA VAL A 516 2.33 -0.63 7.37
C VAL A 516 1.57 -1.75 6.67
N LEU A 517 2.21 -2.90 6.41
CA LEU A 517 1.54 -4.07 5.84
C LEU A 517 0.48 -4.65 6.78
N GLU A 518 0.70 -4.57 8.08
CA GLU A 518 -0.25 -5.02 9.11
C GLU A 518 -1.41 -4.04 9.27
N LEU A 519 -1.09 -2.75 9.40
CA LEU A 519 -2.07 -1.68 9.60
C LEU A 519 -2.99 -1.48 8.40
N LYS A 520 -2.45 -1.58 7.19
CA LYS A 520 -3.15 -1.26 5.94
C LYS A 520 -3.37 -2.50 5.08
N PHE A 521 -3.55 -3.66 5.71
CA PHE A 521 -3.60 -4.97 5.06
C PHE A 521 -4.47 -5.02 3.78
N ASN A 522 -5.64 -4.42 3.78
CA ASN A 522 -6.57 -4.34 2.63
C ASN A 522 -6.88 -2.89 2.23
N ASN A 523 -6.05 -1.92 2.59
CA ASN A 523 -6.23 -0.52 2.19
C ASN A 523 -5.34 -0.18 0.99
N PRO A 524 -5.92 0.02 -0.22
CA PRO A 524 -5.12 0.28 -1.41
C PRO A 524 -4.27 1.54 -1.33
N ALA A 525 -4.78 2.63 -0.75
CA ALA A 525 -4.04 3.89 -0.63
C ALA A 525 -2.80 3.73 0.27
N GLY A 526 -2.96 3.06 1.44
CA GLY A 526 -1.83 2.80 2.34
C GLY A 526 -0.81 1.84 1.74
N LEU A 527 -1.26 0.80 1.01
CA LEU A 527 -0.36 -0.11 0.30
C LEU A 527 0.37 0.59 -0.85
N LEU A 528 -0.30 1.49 -1.58
CA LEU A 528 0.32 2.27 -2.65
C LEU A 528 1.40 3.22 -2.08
N ALA A 529 1.10 3.88 -0.96
CA ALA A 529 2.08 4.71 -0.26
C ALA A 529 3.31 3.89 0.19
N LEU A 530 3.09 2.67 0.68
CA LEU A 530 4.18 1.75 1.05
C LEU A 530 5.00 1.33 -0.18
N SER A 531 4.35 1.04 -1.31
CA SER A 531 5.03 0.76 -2.59
C SER A 531 5.94 1.93 -3.01
N PHE A 532 5.46 3.18 -2.85
CA PHE A 532 6.28 4.37 -3.09
C PHE A 532 7.53 4.41 -2.20
N LYS A 533 7.35 4.04 -0.93
CA LYS A 533 8.46 4.02 0.04
C LYS A 533 9.49 2.94 -0.28
N TYR A 534 9.04 1.75 -0.70
CA TYR A 534 9.94 0.69 -1.17
C TYR A 534 10.69 1.10 -2.45
N ASP A 535 10.02 1.80 -3.40
CA ASP A 535 10.68 2.37 -4.58
C ASP A 535 11.80 3.36 -4.18
N ALA A 536 11.51 4.28 -3.25
CA ALA A 536 12.49 5.24 -2.74
C ALA A 536 13.68 4.57 -2.01
N ASN A 537 13.44 3.44 -1.39
CA ASN A 537 14.46 2.63 -0.71
C ASN A 537 15.22 1.70 -1.66
N ASN A 538 14.82 1.62 -2.94
CA ASN A 538 15.31 0.63 -3.92
C ASN A 538 15.10 -0.83 -3.46
N ASP A 539 14.04 -1.07 -2.70
CA ASP A 539 13.63 -2.40 -2.23
C ASP A 539 12.63 -3.01 -3.22
N LEU A 540 13.16 -3.51 -4.32
CA LEU A 540 12.36 -3.98 -5.45
C LEU A 540 11.56 -5.25 -5.13
N ASP A 541 12.05 -6.09 -4.22
CA ASP A 541 11.40 -7.35 -3.87
C ASP A 541 10.13 -7.11 -3.04
N ASN A 542 10.19 -6.23 -2.05
CA ASN A 542 9.04 -5.85 -1.26
C ASN A 542 8.07 -4.97 -2.08
N GLN A 543 8.59 -4.11 -2.94
CA GLN A 543 7.77 -3.29 -3.84
C GLN A 543 6.90 -4.16 -4.77
N ILE A 544 7.49 -5.15 -5.45
CA ILE A 544 6.73 -6.03 -6.37
C ILE A 544 5.71 -6.90 -5.60
N PHE A 545 6.04 -7.30 -4.36
CA PHE A 545 5.09 -8.02 -3.51
C PHE A 545 3.84 -7.18 -3.23
N VAL A 546 4.04 -5.92 -2.82
CA VAL A 546 2.94 -4.96 -2.57
C VAL A 546 2.15 -4.67 -3.83
N ASN A 547 2.81 -4.45 -4.97
CA ASN A 547 2.14 -4.15 -6.24
C ASN A 547 1.33 -5.34 -6.77
N LYS A 548 1.81 -6.58 -6.59
CA LYS A 548 1.00 -7.80 -6.88
C LYS A 548 -0.25 -7.88 -6.01
N ARG A 549 -0.15 -7.41 -4.75
CA ARG A 549 -1.30 -7.37 -3.85
C ARG A 549 -2.29 -6.28 -4.28
N LEU A 550 -1.80 -5.07 -4.60
CA LEU A 550 -2.62 -3.98 -5.14
C LEU A 550 -3.39 -4.42 -6.39
N LEU A 551 -2.72 -5.08 -7.32
CA LEU A 551 -3.36 -5.61 -8.53
C LEU A 551 -4.48 -6.62 -8.23
N ARG A 552 -4.33 -7.44 -7.19
CA ARG A 552 -5.39 -8.37 -6.75
C ARG A 552 -6.55 -7.67 -6.05
N LEU A 553 -6.27 -6.64 -5.24
CA LEU A 553 -7.28 -5.86 -4.54
C LEU A 553 -8.07 -4.96 -5.51
N GLN A 554 -7.38 -4.43 -6.52
CA GLN A 554 -7.93 -3.49 -7.49
C GLN A 554 -7.67 -3.96 -8.94
N PRO A 555 -8.29 -5.06 -9.40
CA PRO A 555 -8.00 -5.64 -10.72
C PRO A 555 -8.48 -4.78 -11.89
N LYS A 556 -9.24 -3.72 -11.63
CA LYS A 556 -9.70 -2.74 -12.63
C LYS A 556 -9.00 -1.37 -12.52
N ASN A 557 -7.93 -1.29 -11.75
CA ASN A 557 -7.17 -0.06 -11.54
C ASN A 557 -5.98 -0.01 -12.51
N ALA A 558 -5.95 0.96 -13.43
CA ALA A 558 -4.91 1.09 -14.45
C ALA A 558 -3.52 1.31 -13.83
N GLN A 559 -3.43 2.09 -12.73
CA GLN A 559 -2.16 2.37 -12.06
C GLN A 559 -1.49 1.09 -11.58
N SER A 560 -2.26 0.13 -11.05
CA SER A 560 -1.70 -1.15 -10.58
C SER A 560 -0.99 -1.94 -11.68
N TYR A 561 -1.48 -1.88 -12.93
CA TYR A 561 -0.80 -2.50 -14.08
C TYR A 561 0.45 -1.73 -14.50
N ILE A 562 0.37 -0.40 -14.47
CA ILE A 562 1.51 0.48 -14.79
C ILE A 562 2.66 0.23 -13.81
N ASP A 563 2.37 0.19 -12.52
CA ASP A 563 3.36 -0.03 -11.47
C ASP A 563 3.97 -1.43 -11.57
N MET A 564 3.16 -2.44 -11.90
CA MET A 564 3.68 -3.79 -12.17
C MET A 564 4.63 -3.81 -13.36
N ALA A 565 4.31 -3.10 -14.45
CA ALA A 565 5.17 -3.05 -15.63
C ALA A 565 6.50 -2.35 -15.30
N LYS A 566 6.48 -1.24 -14.55
CA LYS A 566 7.69 -0.56 -14.05
C LYS A 566 8.54 -1.49 -13.18
N ASN A 567 7.92 -2.20 -12.23
CA ASN A 567 8.64 -3.17 -11.41
C ASN A 567 9.30 -4.27 -12.24
N TYR A 568 8.64 -4.77 -13.28
CA TYR A 568 9.26 -5.76 -14.16
C TYR A 568 10.48 -5.19 -14.90
N VAL A 569 10.45 -3.90 -15.30
CA VAL A 569 11.64 -3.24 -15.89
C VAL A 569 12.78 -3.15 -14.87
N ASP A 570 12.48 -2.65 -13.67
CA ASP A 570 13.47 -2.44 -12.62
C ASP A 570 14.13 -3.78 -12.19
N GLN A 571 13.35 -4.85 -12.10
CA GLN A 571 13.83 -6.21 -11.81
C GLN A 571 14.41 -6.97 -13.03
N LYS A 572 14.52 -6.31 -14.21
CA LYS A 572 15.04 -6.91 -15.44
C LYS A 572 14.20 -8.08 -16.00
N PHE A 573 12.92 -8.17 -15.62
CA PHE A 573 11.97 -9.08 -16.25
C PHE A 573 11.42 -8.50 -17.57
N LEU A 574 12.34 -8.17 -18.49
CA LEU A 574 12.08 -7.33 -19.66
C LEU A 574 10.97 -7.87 -20.58
N THR A 575 10.92 -9.18 -20.77
CA THR A 575 9.88 -9.83 -21.60
C THR A 575 8.49 -9.67 -20.99
N LYS A 576 8.37 -9.79 -19.64
CA LYS A 576 7.09 -9.58 -18.94
C LYS A 576 6.66 -8.11 -19.02
N ALA A 577 7.60 -7.18 -18.83
CA ALA A 577 7.37 -5.75 -18.99
C ALA A 577 6.89 -5.42 -20.41
N PHE A 578 7.57 -5.95 -21.44
CA PHE A 578 7.23 -5.74 -22.82
C PHE A 578 5.78 -6.14 -23.15
N TYR A 579 5.39 -7.37 -22.81
CA TYR A 579 4.02 -7.82 -23.11
C TYR A 579 2.97 -7.05 -22.32
N LEU A 580 3.27 -6.66 -21.10
CA LEU A 580 2.34 -5.89 -20.28
C LEU A 580 2.17 -4.46 -20.84
N TYR A 581 3.27 -3.74 -21.14
CA TYR A 581 3.20 -2.42 -21.78
C TYR A 581 2.51 -2.47 -23.14
N LYS A 582 2.84 -3.46 -23.98
CA LYS A 582 2.21 -3.63 -25.28
C LYS A 582 0.70 -3.73 -25.15
N ARG A 583 0.21 -4.61 -24.27
CA ARG A 583 -1.24 -4.79 -24.04
C ARG A 583 -1.92 -3.53 -23.50
N MET A 584 -1.25 -2.77 -22.63
CA MET A 584 -1.79 -1.50 -22.11
C MET A 584 -1.84 -0.43 -23.21
N VAL A 585 -0.77 -0.27 -23.98
CA VAL A 585 -0.69 0.71 -25.09
C VAL A 585 -1.71 0.39 -26.17
N GLU A 586 -1.93 -0.89 -26.49
CA GLU A 586 -2.93 -1.36 -27.45
C GLU A 586 -4.36 -1.39 -26.87
N ASN A 587 -4.53 -1.02 -25.59
CA ASN A 587 -5.79 -1.10 -24.83
C ASN A 587 -6.47 -2.49 -24.97
N SER A 588 -5.67 -3.57 -24.96
CA SER A 588 -6.09 -4.95 -25.23
C SER A 588 -6.26 -5.80 -23.97
N ILE A 589 -6.20 -5.20 -22.78
CA ILE A 589 -6.53 -5.86 -21.52
C ILE A 589 -8.04 -5.77 -21.33
N GLU A 590 -8.68 -6.92 -21.22
CA GLU A 590 -10.13 -7.02 -21.13
C GLU A 590 -10.70 -6.22 -19.94
N ASN A 591 -11.77 -5.48 -20.18
CA ASN A 591 -12.47 -4.64 -19.20
C ASN A 591 -11.60 -3.53 -18.54
N MET A 592 -10.51 -3.13 -19.23
CA MET A 592 -9.63 -2.04 -18.80
C MET A 592 -9.67 -0.87 -19.78
N ASN A 593 -9.45 0.33 -19.23
CA ASN A 593 -9.27 1.55 -20.02
C ASN A 593 -8.01 2.27 -19.54
N PHE A 594 -7.04 2.48 -20.44
CA PHE A 594 -5.77 3.14 -20.17
C PHE A 594 -5.67 4.51 -20.85
N SER A 595 -6.74 5.04 -21.42
CA SER A 595 -6.71 6.27 -22.21
C SER A 595 -6.17 7.48 -21.43
N GLY A 596 -6.50 7.59 -20.16
CA GLY A 596 -6.03 8.69 -19.30
C GLY A 596 -4.52 8.65 -19.00
N ALA A 597 -3.91 7.46 -19.02
CA ALA A 597 -2.47 7.27 -18.79
C ALA A 597 -1.68 7.02 -20.08
N GLN A 598 -2.32 7.12 -21.25
CA GLN A 598 -1.76 6.67 -22.52
C GLN A 598 -0.46 7.39 -22.90
N VAL A 599 -0.32 8.67 -22.54
CA VAL A 599 0.91 9.46 -22.84
C VAL A 599 2.09 8.86 -22.08
N SER A 600 1.98 8.71 -20.78
CA SER A 600 3.06 8.18 -19.95
C SER A 600 3.37 6.70 -20.26
N LEU A 601 2.34 5.89 -20.57
CA LEU A 601 2.53 4.51 -21.04
C LEU A 601 3.35 4.44 -22.31
N THR A 602 3.07 5.33 -23.27
CA THR A 602 3.84 5.39 -24.52
C THR A 602 5.28 5.79 -24.27
N THR A 603 5.51 6.76 -23.39
CA THR A 603 6.85 7.20 -23.00
C THR A 603 7.64 6.04 -22.36
N GLU A 604 7.02 5.28 -21.46
CA GLU A 604 7.63 4.11 -20.82
C GLU A 604 7.92 2.98 -21.83
N PHE A 605 6.96 2.67 -22.71
CA PHE A 605 7.14 1.62 -23.70
C PHE A 605 8.24 1.95 -24.71
N LYS A 606 8.30 3.21 -25.20
CA LYS A 606 9.39 3.69 -26.04
C LYS A 606 10.74 3.54 -25.34
N SER A 607 10.84 3.94 -24.08
CA SER A 607 12.07 3.84 -23.31
C SER A 607 12.52 2.38 -23.15
N LEU A 608 11.58 1.47 -22.85
CA LEU A 608 11.87 0.03 -22.77
C LEU A 608 12.43 -0.51 -24.09
N LEU A 609 11.78 -0.19 -25.21
CA LEU A 609 12.20 -0.65 -26.54
C LEU A 609 13.57 -0.10 -26.94
N GLN A 610 13.82 1.18 -26.66
CA GLN A 610 15.08 1.86 -27.04
C GLN A 610 16.27 1.35 -26.21
N ASN A 611 16.09 1.12 -24.91
CA ASN A 611 17.15 0.71 -24.01
C ASN A 611 17.47 -0.79 -24.08
N HIS A 612 16.55 -1.61 -24.61
CA HIS A 612 16.66 -3.07 -24.62
C HIS A 612 16.44 -3.67 -26.01
N GLN A 613 16.77 -2.91 -27.05
CA GLN A 613 16.70 -3.36 -28.44
C GLN A 613 17.55 -4.62 -28.64
N GLY A 614 16.97 -5.66 -29.23
CA GLY A 614 17.63 -6.96 -29.42
C GLY A 614 17.45 -7.98 -28.28
N LEU A 615 16.91 -7.56 -27.12
CA LEU A 615 16.54 -8.46 -26.01
C LEU A 615 15.03 -8.74 -25.97
N LEU A 616 14.24 -8.05 -26.79
CA LEU A 616 12.78 -8.07 -26.77
C LEU A 616 12.22 -8.66 -28.08
N PRO A 617 11.03 -9.30 -28.02
CA PRO A 617 10.34 -9.82 -29.20
C PRO A 617 9.69 -8.66 -29.96
N THR A 618 10.47 -7.95 -30.77
CA THR A 618 10.07 -6.69 -31.43
C THR A 618 9.44 -6.90 -32.80
N GLU A 619 9.11 -8.12 -33.18
CA GLU A 619 8.39 -8.41 -34.41
C GLU A 619 7.04 -7.70 -34.43
N ASN A 620 6.75 -6.99 -35.52
CA ASN A 620 5.48 -6.26 -35.73
C ASN A 620 5.26 -5.05 -34.76
N ILE A 621 6.33 -4.46 -34.19
CA ILE A 621 6.21 -3.21 -33.48
C ILE A 621 6.37 -2.05 -34.48
N ASN A 622 5.45 -1.09 -34.38
CA ASN A 622 5.47 0.09 -35.22
C ASN A 622 6.81 0.86 -35.07
N PRO A 623 7.50 1.20 -36.19
CA PRO A 623 8.75 1.92 -36.19
C PRO A 623 8.73 3.26 -35.41
N GLU A 624 7.57 3.88 -35.28
CA GLU A 624 7.41 5.14 -34.54
C GLU A 624 7.81 5.03 -33.05
N PHE A 625 7.68 3.82 -32.45
CA PHE A 625 8.13 3.59 -31.08
C PHE A 625 9.65 3.61 -30.90
N TYR A 626 10.41 3.50 -32.01
CA TYR A 626 11.87 3.55 -32.00
C TYR A 626 12.44 4.94 -32.24
N LYS A 627 11.60 5.93 -32.57
CA LYS A 627 12.05 7.30 -32.73
C LYS A 627 12.55 7.85 -31.40
N LYS A 628 13.85 8.23 -31.38
CA LYS A 628 14.48 8.79 -30.19
C LYS A 628 14.08 10.25 -30.02
N GLU A 629 13.65 10.60 -28.84
CA GLU A 629 13.46 11.98 -28.40
C GLU A 629 14.50 12.29 -27.32
N ALA A 630 15.18 13.42 -27.45
CA ALA A 630 16.14 13.85 -26.44
C ALA A 630 15.39 14.49 -25.24
N ILE A 631 15.15 13.70 -24.22
CA ILE A 631 14.47 14.14 -22.99
C ILE A 631 15.55 14.43 -21.94
N ASN A 632 15.75 15.72 -21.62
CA ASN A 632 16.75 16.15 -20.63
C ASN A 632 16.38 15.64 -19.23
N ALA A 633 15.12 15.82 -18.84
CA ALA A 633 14.56 15.24 -17.64
C ALA A 633 13.08 14.86 -17.83
N ARG A 634 12.67 13.81 -17.16
CA ARG A 634 11.28 13.41 -16.99
C ARG A 634 10.95 13.50 -15.50
N LEU A 635 9.92 14.24 -15.18
CA LEU A 635 9.36 14.36 -13.83
C LEU A 635 8.06 13.57 -13.83
N TYR A 636 7.99 12.51 -13.05
CA TYR A 636 6.82 11.64 -12.97
C TYR A 636 6.27 11.67 -11.54
N PHE A 637 5.00 12.01 -11.42
CA PHE A 637 4.31 12.12 -10.15
C PHE A 637 3.26 11.03 -10.05
N GLU A 638 3.11 10.47 -8.85
CA GLU A 638 2.07 9.53 -8.49
C GLU A 638 1.52 9.90 -7.12
N TRP A 639 0.23 9.68 -6.89
CA TRP A 639 -0.43 10.00 -5.62
C TRP A 639 -1.42 8.92 -5.21
N THR A 640 -1.73 8.88 -3.91
CA THR A 640 -2.45 7.74 -3.30
C THR A 640 -3.96 7.76 -3.53
N SER A 641 -4.55 8.87 -3.94
CA SER A 641 -5.99 8.98 -4.16
C SER A 641 -6.32 10.06 -5.19
N PRO A 642 -7.30 9.84 -6.09
CA PRO A 642 -7.81 10.86 -7.00
C PRO A 642 -8.53 12.01 -6.29
N ASP A 643 -8.83 11.90 -4.98
CA ASP A 643 -9.48 12.95 -4.21
C ASP A 643 -8.49 13.98 -3.60
N LEU A 644 -7.18 13.77 -3.79
CA LEU A 644 -6.17 14.72 -3.33
C LEU A 644 -6.22 16.01 -4.17
N ALA A 645 -6.03 17.15 -3.52
CA ALA A 645 -5.97 18.45 -4.19
C ALA A 645 -4.63 19.13 -3.88
N PHE A 646 -3.83 19.37 -4.91
CA PHE A 646 -2.50 19.96 -4.77
C PHE A 646 -2.07 20.68 -6.04
N GLU A 647 -1.07 21.58 -5.90
CA GLU A 647 -0.41 22.29 -7.00
C GLU A 647 1.07 21.90 -7.06
N ILE A 648 1.53 21.64 -8.25
CA ILE A 648 2.95 21.53 -8.57
C ILE A 648 3.34 22.76 -9.40
N GLN A 649 4.32 23.52 -8.90
CA GLN A 649 4.84 24.69 -9.59
C GLN A 649 6.26 24.41 -10.05
N PHE A 650 6.51 24.65 -11.33
CA PHE A 650 7.82 24.51 -11.96
C PHE A 650 8.42 25.89 -12.17
N VAL A 651 9.60 26.16 -11.63
CA VAL A 651 10.34 27.43 -11.82
C VAL A 651 11.58 27.14 -12.63
N ASN A 652 11.71 27.81 -13.79
CA ASN A 652 12.86 27.63 -14.66
C ASN A 652 14.08 28.47 -14.21
N PRO A 653 15.27 28.23 -14.76
CA PRO A 653 16.49 28.97 -14.41
C PRO A 653 16.41 30.49 -14.62
N GLN A 654 15.43 30.96 -15.37
CA GLN A 654 15.19 32.40 -15.61
C GLN A 654 14.17 33.00 -14.63
N ASN A 655 13.84 32.29 -13.56
CA ASN A 655 12.81 32.67 -12.57
C ASN A 655 11.43 32.89 -13.19
N ARG A 656 11.04 32.06 -14.16
CA ARG A 656 9.67 31.97 -14.67
C ARG A 656 9.03 30.71 -14.16
N PHE A 657 7.76 30.79 -13.72
CA PHE A 657 7.07 29.65 -13.17
C PHE A 657 5.86 29.22 -14.01
N PHE A 658 5.50 27.99 -13.84
CA PHE A 658 4.32 27.33 -14.37
C PHE A 658 3.72 26.48 -13.27
N SER A 659 2.40 26.51 -13.14
CA SER A 659 1.68 25.69 -12.17
C SER A 659 0.77 24.72 -12.87
N TRP A 660 0.71 23.51 -12.34
CA TRP A 660 -0.27 22.50 -12.66
C TRP A 660 -1.01 22.12 -11.38
N THR A 661 -2.34 22.19 -11.42
CA THR A 661 -3.17 21.97 -10.24
C THR A 661 -4.06 20.75 -10.44
N HIS A 662 -3.95 19.82 -9.52
CA HIS A 662 -4.81 18.64 -9.41
C HIS A 662 -5.93 18.91 -8.41
N SER A 663 -7.13 19.18 -8.90
CA SER A 663 -8.33 19.36 -8.09
C SER A 663 -9.61 19.26 -8.94
N VAL A 664 -10.73 18.96 -8.30
CA VAL A 664 -12.04 18.93 -8.97
C VAL A 664 -12.40 20.29 -9.58
N ASP A 665 -12.05 21.38 -8.91
CA ASP A 665 -12.38 22.73 -9.36
C ASP A 665 -11.61 23.13 -10.63
N ASN A 666 -10.39 22.63 -10.81
CA ASN A 666 -9.56 22.95 -11.96
C ASN A 666 -9.74 21.97 -13.14
N ASP A 667 -9.96 20.69 -12.86
CA ASP A 667 -10.13 19.66 -13.90
C ASP A 667 -11.03 18.52 -13.41
N ALA A 668 -12.32 18.79 -13.34
CA ALA A 668 -13.34 17.82 -12.93
C ALA A 668 -13.38 16.58 -13.84
N LYS A 669 -13.07 16.76 -15.15
CA LYS A 669 -13.04 15.65 -16.10
C LYS A 669 -11.91 14.70 -15.79
N ARG A 670 -10.72 15.21 -15.55
CA ARG A 670 -9.55 14.41 -15.16
C ARG A 670 -9.83 13.61 -13.90
N ILE A 671 -10.33 14.26 -12.84
CA ILE A 671 -10.63 13.59 -11.58
C ILE A 671 -11.67 12.48 -11.79
N LYS A 672 -12.66 12.70 -12.65
CA LYS A 672 -13.62 11.67 -13.04
C LYS A 672 -12.92 10.50 -13.77
N ASP A 673 -12.08 10.80 -14.74
CA ASP A 673 -11.34 9.78 -15.53
C ASP A 673 -10.41 8.97 -14.61
N GLU A 674 -9.74 9.60 -13.65
CA GLU A 674 -8.90 8.92 -12.63
C GLU A 674 -9.72 7.94 -11.79
N LYS A 675 -10.90 8.34 -11.34
CA LYS A 675 -11.81 7.47 -10.56
C LYS A 675 -12.35 6.30 -11.39
N GLU A 676 -12.69 6.54 -12.64
CA GLU A 676 -13.27 5.53 -13.52
C GLU A 676 -12.24 4.54 -14.06
N GLN A 677 -11.05 5.00 -14.41
CA GLN A 677 -9.98 4.21 -15.01
C GLN A 677 -8.97 3.69 -13.97
N GLY A 678 -8.89 4.34 -12.81
CA GLY A 678 -7.98 3.96 -11.73
C GLY A 678 -6.52 4.30 -12.02
N PHE A 679 -6.22 5.49 -12.52
CA PHE A 679 -4.86 6.00 -12.58
C PHE A 679 -4.72 7.23 -11.68
N THR A 680 -3.54 7.43 -11.10
CA THR A 680 -3.23 8.56 -10.20
C THR A 680 -1.80 9.00 -10.45
N SER A 681 -1.51 9.39 -11.69
CA SER A 681 -0.16 9.78 -12.09
C SER A 681 -0.16 10.80 -13.21
N GLU A 682 0.91 11.62 -13.27
CA GLU A 682 1.16 12.57 -14.35
C GLU A 682 2.65 12.67 -14.65
N GLU A 683 2.99 12.94 -15.92
CA GLU A 683 4.37 13.17 -16.33
C GLU A 683 4.58 14.54 -16.94
N PHE A 684 5.74 15.12 -16.67
CA PHE A 684 6.21 16.36 -17.26
C PHE A 684 7.57 16.12 -17.90
N LEU A 685 7.66 16.38 -19.20
CA LEU A 685 8.87 16.17 -19.97
C LEU A 685 9.61 17.50 -20.18
N LEU A 686 10.84 17.58 -19.69
CA LEU A 686 11.75 18.69 -19.97
C LEU A 686 12.55 18.34 -21.23
N ILE A 687 12.08 18.84 -22.37
CA ILE A 687 12.70 18.61 -23.68
C ILE A 687 13.26 19.95 -24.16
N ASP A 688 14.51 19.94 -24.66
CA ASP A 688 15.23 21.15 -25.04
C ASP A 688 15.20 22.23 -23.92
N ALA A 689 15.29 21.74 -22.68
CA ALA A 689 15.13 22.58 -21.52
C ALA A 689 16.33 23.50 -21.32
N GLU A 690 16.07 24.68 -20.76
CA GLU A 690 17.11 25.62 -20.38
C GLU A 690 18.06 25.02 -19.36
N LYS A 691 19.35 25.16 -19.61
CA LYS A 691 20.39 24.73 -18.68
C LYS A 691 20.36 25.58 -17.41
N GLY A 692 20.42 24.90 -16.27
CA GLY A 692 20.44 25.54 -14.97
C GLY A 692 19.65 24.75 -13.93
N GLU A 693 19.34 25.41 -12.82
CA GLU A 693 18.58 24.82 -11.71
C GLU A 693 17.09 25.14 -11.88
N TRP A 694 16.29 24.09 -11.97
CA TRP A 694 14.83 24.16 -11.93
C TRP A 694 14.35 23.90 -10.51
N LEU A 695 13.42 24.73 -9.99
CA LEU A 695 12.76 24.49 -8.71
C LEU A 695 11.41 23.83 -8.97
N ILE A 696 11.11 22.82 -8.19
CA ILE A 696 9.81 22.17 -8.17
C ILE A 696 9.19 22.44 -6.80
N ASN A 697 8.15 23.26 -6.78
CA ASN A 697 7.43 23.61 -5.56
C ASN A 697 6.12 22.82 -5.49
N LEU A 698 5.66 22.57 -4.26
CA LEU A 698 4.45 21.83 -3.96
C LEU A 698 3.58 22.62 -2.97
N THR A 699 2.29 22.64 -3.20
CA THR A 699 1.28 23.16 -2.27
C THR A 699 0.13 22.17 -2.16
N ASN A 700 -0.27 21.82 -0.96
CA ASN A 700 -1.44 20.98 -0.71
C ASN A 700 -2.66 21.86 -0.40
N PHE A 701 -3.77 21.65 -1.12
CA PHE A 701 -5.07 22.29 -0.87
C PHE A 701 -6.09 21.31 -0.32
N GLY A 702 -5.68 20.04 -0.12
CA GLY A 702 -6.56 18.95 0.26
C GLY A 702 -7.09 19.10 1.68
N SER A 703 -8.18 18.40 1.94
CA SER A 703 -8.77 18.29 3.27
C SER A 703 -7.94 17.38 4.17
N SER A 704 -7.75 17.78 5.43
CA SER A 704 -7.15 16.94 6.46
C SER A 704 -8.00 15.68 6.81
N SER A 705 -9.24 15.60 6.30
CA SER A 705 -10.07 14.40 6.47
C SER A 705 -9.64 13.21 5.63
N ILE A 706 -8.88 13.42 4.56
CA ILE A 706 -8.31 12.35 3.74
C ILE A 706 -7.05 11.85 4.45
N LYS A 707 -7.04 10.58 4.84
CA LYS A 707 -5.88 9.94 5.47
C LYS A 707 -4.90 9.41 4.42
N ASP A 708 -3.66 9.23 4.83
CA ASP A 708 -2.61 8.60 4.00
C ASP A 708 -2.34 9.37 2.68
N GLN A 709 -2.31 10.72 2.76
CA GLN A 709 -2.06 11.63 1.65
C GLN A 709 -0.58 11.62 1.26
N VAL A 710 -0.21 10.77 0.35
CA VAL A 710 1.19 10.61 -0.06
C VAL A 710 1.36 10.89 -1.54
N LEU A 711 2.38 11.67 -1.88
CA LEU A 711 2.83 11.94 -3.23
C LEU A 711 4.22 11.35 -3.43
N LYS A 712 4.41 10.65 -4.56
CA LYS A 712 5.72 10.23 -5.05
C LYS A 712 6.11 11.11 -6.24
N MET A 713 7.34 11.61 -6.25
CA MET A 713 7.98 12.26 -7.37
C MET A 713 9.19 11.45 -7.81
N VAL A 714 9.25 11.09 -9.08
CA VAL A 714 10.40 10.43 -9.68
C VAL A 714 11.06 11.39 -10.67
N ILE A 715 12.34 11.64 -10.47
CA ILE A 715 13.15 12.49 -11.33
C ILE A 715 14.07 11.59 -12.15
N TYR A 716 13.82 11.51 -13.45
CA TYR A 716 14.74 10.87 -14.39
C TYR A 716 15.53 11.95 -15.11
N LYS A 717 16.85 11.86 -15.10
CA LYS A 717 17.74 12.69 -15.94
C LYS A 717 18.26 11.84 -17.08
N ASN A 718 18.46 12.46 -18.26
CA ASN A 718 18.86 11.77 -19.49
C ASN A 718 17.95 10.57 -19.80
N TYR A 719 16.65 10.81 -19.71
CA TYR A 719 15.64 9.75 -19.82
C TYR A 719 15.73 9.00 -21.17
N GLY A 720 15.59 7.67 -21.11
CA GLY A 720 15.66 6.82 -22.30
C GLY A 720 17.08 6.64 -22.86
N THR A 721 18.14 7.02 -22.14
CA THR A 721 19.53 6.83 -22.55
C THR A 721 20.28 5.91 -21.58
N PRO A 722 21.44 5.36 -21.97
CA PRO A 722 22.28 4.57 -21.06
C PRO A 722 22.81 5.38 -19.85
N GLN A 723 22.79 6.72 -19.91
CA GLN A 723 23.20 7.62 -18.83
C GLN A 723 22.04 8.04 -17.94
N GLN A 724 20.89 7.42 -18.08
CA GLN A 724 19.72 7.73 -17.27
C GLN A 724 20.02 7.51 -15.78
N THR A 725 19.63 8.51 -14.98
CA THR A 725 19.60 8.40 -13.51
C THR A 725 18.17 8.52 -13.01
N LYS A 726 17.87 7.88 -11.88
CA LYS A 726 16.56 7.88 -11.22
C LYS A 726 16.74 8.38 -9.78
N GLU A 727 15.95 9.35 -9.37
CA GLU A 727 15.83 9.80 -7.98
C GLU A 727 14.35 9.74 -7.60
N VAL A 728 14.03 9.17 -6.45
CA VAL A 728 12.66 9.02 -5.95
C VAL A 728 12.50 9.81 -4.66
N LYS A 729 11.45 10.63 -4.59
CA LYS A 729 11.04 11.35 -3.39
C LYS A 729 9.61 10.96 -3.04
N VAL A 730 9.39 10.65 -1.77
CA VAL A 730 8.07 10.35 -1.23
C VAL A 730 7.79 11.33 -0.12
N VAL A 731 6.67 12.02 -0.21
CA VAL A 731 6.31 13.08 0.71
C VAL A 731 4.89 12.93 1.22
N ASN A 732 4.70 13.26 2.49
CA ASN A 732 3.40 13.43 3.09
C ASN A 732 2.84 14.80 2.71
N LEU A 733 1.74 14.86 1.96
CA LEU A 733 1.12 16.10 1.53
C LEU A 733 0.63 16.96 2.71
N GLU A 734 0.30 16.37 3.85
CA GLU A 734 -0.13 17.11 5.04
C GLU A 734 0.93 18.08 5.57
N GLN A 735 2.18 17.92 5.15
CA GLN A 735 3.28 18.84 5.51
C GLN A 735 3.41 20.01 4.52
N TYR A 736 2.61 20.06 3.46
CA TYR A 736 2.76 21.00 2.33
C TYR A 736 1.58 21.97 2.18
N TYR A 737 0.86 22.31 3.23
CA TYR A 737 -0.20 23.34 3.18
C TYR A 737 0.34 24.74 2.88
N GLN A 738 1.62 24.97 3.12
CA GLN A 738 2.33 26.16 2.61
C GLN A 738 3.22 25.74 1.45
N LYS A 739 3.29 26.61 0.43
CA LYS A 739 4.16 26.37 -0.73
C LYS A 739 5.60 26.12 -0.29
N THR A 740 6.14 24.99 -0.68
CA THR A 740 7.47 24.54 -0.26
C THR A 740 8.22 23.97 -1.46
N THR A 741 9.53 24.19 -1.54
CA THR A 741 10.36 23.58 -2.59
C THR A 741 10.53 22.09 -2.31
N LEU A 742 9.93 21.26 -3.16
CA LEU A 742 10.02 19.81 -3.13
C LEU A 742 11.36 19.29 -3.65
N ALA A 743 11.83 19.87 -4.75
CA ALA A 743 13.08 19.47 -5.40
C ALA A 743 13.76 20.60 -6.17
N LYS A 744 15.09 20.45 -6.34
CA LYS A 744 15.92 21.22 -7.24
C LYS A 744 16.48 20.28 -8.29
N VAL A 745 16.20 20.55 -9.56
CA VAL A 745 16.59 19.70 -10.68
C VAL A 745 17.57 20.48 -11.56
N LYS A 746 18.82 20.04 -11.58
CA LYS A 746 19.85 20.65 -12.43
C LYS A 746 19.90 19.91 -13.77
N ILE A 747 19.72 20.67 -14.85
CA ILE A 747 19.78 20.23 -16.24
C ILE A 747 21.02 20.78 -16.93
#